data_8feb3822ac266915eec343b5cbfa6ae3
#
_entry.id   8feb3822ac266915eec343b5cbfa6ae3
#
_cell.length_a   1.000
_cell.length_b   1.000
_cell.length_c   1.000
_cell.angle_alpha   90.00
_cell.angle_beta   90.00
_cell.angle_gamma   90.00
#
_symmetry.space_group_name_H-M   'P 1'
#
loop_
_entity.id
_entity.type
_entity.pdbx_description
1 polymer ?
#
loop_
_entity_poly.entity_id
_entity_poly.type
_entity_poly.pdbx_seq_one_letter_code
_entity_poly.pdbx_strand_id
1 'polypeptide(L)'
;MPFKKLKYTCSILKVCLLAPFLVMPFIVCVAQIPGSEVNWPAFMARQNLKWDNLGKDYYSGIILGNGLLGTNIYKENDSLIRFDIGRSDVVDHREKLMPGAGKLYTQSRLPIGYFTLKTEGKITSAKIELDIYNAEAKGSISTTKGTISFTAFVAANQNVISVSLDAMQQEKVSGWEWNPGKSISPRYLQAYPTDKPANYPENPPVKMTIDNGYTFCNQPLLNNGGYTTAYQINGNASSGKLLVSVGYDGYNSLDETEEALNNLKNFNADKESIAAHRNWWHRYYQQSFVALPDKRMENFYWIQLYKLASITRADKPIADLMGPWTAATPWPAIWWNLNTQLTYSPIFTANHLELGESLFKSLNVHRQSLINNVPVQWRNDAAAIGRSSSYDLVSPITDAEISKGTFEPANLTWMLYYYYQYYTYTKDEQTLRTKIYPLLKRSANFLIHQLKQDEKGIYHFPMSHSPEYKNVEDANYTLSSLSWALQTLIKVNGEQQLKDADAGKWSLILKNLAAFPVGDTGFLIGKDVPLNSSHRHYSHLLMIYPYNLVNWEQPENKELISLSLKNWLMYKNALAGFSFSGAASIYAGMENGDMAYQWLNELFDRFMQPNTLYRESGPVIETPLAAATSIQEMLIQSWGDKIRIFPAIPSSWKDTSFKQLRAEGAFLVSADMQNGQTKNIRITSLKGGTLTLVSNMAKFSIRSDKRSKIDYQQYKEGEKIKIEIRKTIIGETLQLVSTSFEEKQAPAFPYSEYQNWFWGLNKK
;
A
#
# COMPACT_ATOMS: atom_id res chain seq x y z
N MET A 1 25.73 33.22 77.35
CA MET A 1 25.41 34.56 76.78
C MET A 1 24.94 34.41 75.39
N PRO A 2 23.79 34.95 75.00
CA PRO A 2 23.08 34.55 73.80
C PRO A 2 23.39 35.45 72.63
N PHE A 3 23.42 34.86 71.41
CA PHE A 3 23.35 35.61 70.15
C PHE A 3 22.03 35.39 69.44
N LYS A 4 21.43 36.54 69.11
CA LYS A 4 20.10 36.70 68.51
C LYS A 4 19.98 36.13 67.09
N LYS A 5 18.84 35.49 66.84
CA LYS A 5 18.35 35.16 65.51
C LYS A 5 17.91 36.40 64.73
N LEU A 6 18.42 36.61 63.54
CA LEU A 6 17.79 37.48 62.54
C LEU A 6 17.11 36.59 61.49
N LYS A 7 15.81 36.78 61.36
CA LYS A 7 15.02 36.19 60.26
C LYS A 7 15.12 37.16 59.09
N TYR A 8 15.56 36.64 57.95
CA TYR A 8 15.30 37.23 56.63
C TYR A 8 14.35 36.37 55.90
N THR A 9 13.14 36.87 55.64
CA THR A 9 12.14 36.31 54.69
C THR A 9 12.53 36.78 53.32
N CYS A 10 12.92 35.84 52.47
CA CYS A 10 13.08 36.07 51.04
C CYS A 10 11.92 35.39 50.28
N SER A 11 10.99 36.20 49.80
CA SER A 11 9.91 35.78 48.93
C SER A 11 10.44 35.56 47.54
N ILE A 12 10.56 34.32 47.10
CA ILE A 12 10.87 33.98 45.73
C ILE A 12 9.55 33.85 44.94
N LEU A 13 9.29 34.87 44.15
CA LEU A 13 8.24 34.86 43.13
C LEU A 13 8.65 33.87 42.05
N LYS A 14 7.99 32.70 41.98
CA LYS A 14 8.10 31.80 40.84
C LYS A 14 7.26 32.35 39.70
N VAL A 15 7.90 33.01 38.74
CA VAL A 15 7.32 33.29 37.44
C VAL A 15 7.45 32.03 36.61
N CYS A 16 6.34 31.29 36.45
CA CYS A 16 6.22 30.24 35.43
C CYS A 16 6.06 30.91 34.07
N LEU A 17 7.13 30.96 33.29
CA LEU A 17 7.07 31.24 31.85
C LEU A 17 6.48 30.03 31.16
N LEU A 18 5.18 30.04 30.92
CA LEU A 18 4.51 29.18 29.94
C LEU A 18 4.88 29.72 28.53
N ALA A 19 5.85 29.11 27.91
CA ALA A 19 6.07 29.30 26.47
C ALA A 19 4.95 28.57 25.73
N PRO A 20 4.11 29.23 24.92
CA PRO A 20 3.20 28.53 24.04
C PRO A 20 4.02 27.89 22.92
N PHE A 21 4.04 26.57 22.87
CA PHE A 21 4.43 25.85 21.66
C PHE A 21 3.43 26.23 20.55
N LEU A 22 3.81 27.18 19.73
CA LEU A 22 3.15 27.44 18.45
C LEU A 22 3.41 26.22 17.57
N VAL A 23 2.46 25.30 17.54
CA VAL A 23 2.34 24.33 16.45
C VAL A 23 1.92 25.15 15.23
N MET A 24 2.89 25.60 14.44
CA MET A 24 2.62 26.13 13.12
C MET A 24 2.04 24.98 12.28
N PRO A 25 0.80 25.07 11.80
CA PRO A 25 0.33 24.17 10.78
C PRO A 25 1.21 24.41 9.54
N PHE A 26 1.90 23.37 9.08
CA PHE A 26 2.48 23.38 7.75
C PHE A 26 1.33 23.55 6.75
N ILE A 27 1.04 24.79 6.40
CA ILE A 27 0.24 25.07 5.22
C ILE A 27 1.13 24.66 4.04
N VAL A 28 0.94 23.45 3.57
CA VAL A 28 1.41 23.05 2.25
C VAL A 28 0.62 23.94 1.28
N CYS A 29 1.24 25.01 0.84
CA CYS A 29 0.73 25.84 -0.24
C CYS A 29 0.75 24.95 -1.49
N VAL A 30 -0.38 24.30 -1.80
CA VAL A 30 -0.57 23.63 -3.07
C VAL A 30 -0.57 24.76 -4.10
N ALA A 31 0.55 24.92 -4.82
CA ALA A 31 0.62 25.84 -5.94
C ALA A 31 -0.45 25.42 -6.94
N GLN A 32 -1.50 26.24 -7.08
CA GLN A 32 -2.48 26.08 -8.15
C GLN A 32 -1.73 26.08 -9.48
N ILE A 33 -1.90 25.04 -10.28
CA ILE A 33 -1.31 24.90 -11.60
C ILE A 33 -2.05 25.87 -12.52
N PRO A 34 -1.41 26.89 -13.09
CA PRO A 34 -2.03 27.67 -14.16
C PRO A 34 -2.08 26.79 -15.43
N GLY A 35 -3.25 26.59 -15.98
CA GLY A 35 -3.49 25.86 -17.24
C GLY A 35 -4.26 24.55 -17.02
N SER A 36 -5.46 24.46 -17.62
CA SER A 36 -6.46 23.37 -17.60
C SER A 36 -6.81 22.82 -16.20
N GLU A 37 -7.72 23.48 -15.54
CA GLU A 37 -8.34 22.94 -14.31
C GLU A 37 -9.03 21.61 -14.61
N VAL A 38 -8.69 20.57 -13.84
CA VAL A 38 -9.44 19.31 -13.85
C VAL A 38 -10.79 19.59 -13.21
N ASN A 39 -11.86 19.33 -13.92
CA ASN A 39 -13.20 19.28 -13.30
C ASN A 39 -13.30 17.98 -12.48
N TRP A 40 -12.74 18.00 -11.26
CA TRP A 40 -12.64 16.85 -10.38
C TRP A 40 -14.00 16.16 -10.13
N PRO A 41 -15.09 16.86 -9.80
CA PRO A 41 -16.37 16.19 -9.61
C PRO A 41 -16.85 15.44 -10.85
N ALA A 42 -16.77 16.05 -12.03
CA ALA A 42 -17.20 15.43 -13.28
C ALA A 42 -16.27 14.29 -13.71
N PHE A 43 -14.96 14.41 -13.47
CA PHE A 43 -14.01 13.35 -13.76
C PHE A 43 -14.23 12.14 -12.83
N MET A 44 -14.26 12.36 -11.52
CA MET A 44 -14.35 11.29 -10.53
C MET A 44 -15.71 10.58 -10.55
N ALA A 45 -16.80 11.27 -10.91
CA ALA A 45 -18.10 10.63 -11.09
C ALA A 45 -18.09 9.51 -12.15
N ARG A 46 -17.15 9.53 -13.09
CA ARG A 46 -16.96 8.45 -14.07
C ARG A 46 -16.13 7.28 -13.54
N GLN A 47 -15.49 7.46 -12.37
CA GLN A 47 -14.64 6.45 -11.73
C GLN A 47 -15.37 5.65 -10.64
N ASN A 48 -16.63 6.00 -10.35
CA ASN A 48 -17.45 5.36 -9.32
C ASN A 48 -17.73 3.88 -9.64
N LEU A 49 -17.86 3.07 -8.59
CA LEU A 49 -18.37 1.71 -8.73
C LEU A 49 -19.90 1.76 -8.70
N LYS A 50 -20.55 0.89 -9.50
CA LYS A 50 -22.01 0.84 -9.60
C LYS A 50 -22.53 -0.59 -9.51
N TRP A 51 -23.65 -0.76 -8.81
CA TRP A 51 -24.36 -2.02 -8.67
C TRP A 51 -25.80 -1.89 -9.09
N ASP A 52 -26.32 -2.84 -9.86
CA ASP A 52 -27.75 -3.02 -10.20
C ASP A 52 -28.42 -4.08 -9.33
N ASN A 53 -27.63 -4.80 -8.55
CA ASN A 53 -28.04 -5.74 -7.52
C ASN A 53 -27.06 -5.69 -6.34
N LEU A 54 -27.53 -6.00 -5.12
CA LEU A 54 -26.62 -6.20 -3.98
C LEU A 54 -25.72 -7.43 -4.24
N GLY A 55 -24.42 -7.26 -4.00
CA GLY A 55 -23.47 -8.36 -3.97
C GLY A 55 -23.89 -9.47 -3.01
N LYS A 56 -23.42 -10.69 -3.23
CA LYS A 56 -23.79 -11.87 -2.42
C LYS A 56 -22.72 -12.25 -1.40
N ASP A 57 -21.58 -11.58 -1.43
CA ASP A 57 -20.42 -11.94 -0.62
C ASP A 57 -19.45 -10.76 -0.47
N TYR A 58 -18.39 -11.00 0.27
CA TYR A 58 -17.30 -10.08 0.52
C TYR A 58 -16.69 -9.48 -0.78
N TYR A 59 -16.58 -10.27 -1.85
CA TYR A 59 -15.91 -9.87 -3.10
C TYR A 59 -16.80 -9.12 -4.09
N SER A 60 -18.08 -9.07 -3.79
CA SER A 60 -19.08 -8.34 -4.58
C SER A 60 -19.75 -7.20 -3.79
N GLY A 61 -19.41 -7.05 -2.51
CA GLY A 61 -19.94 -6.04 -1.63
C GLY A 61 -19.34 -4.65 -1.83
N ILE A 62 -19.97 -3.67 -1.20
CA ILE A 62 -19.59 -2.26 -1.21
C ILE A 62 -18.62 -2.01 -0.07
N ILE A 63 -17.39 -1.64 -0.38
CA ILE A 63 -16.30 -1.46 0.60
C ILE A 63 -16.11 0.02 0.94
N LEU A 64 -16.12 0.34 2.23
CA LEU A 64 -15.86 1.67 2.79
C LEU A 64 -14.80 1.58 3.88
N GLY A 65 -13.91 2.58 3.99
CA GLY A 65 -12.85 2.57 5.00
C GLY A 65 -12.17 3.92 5.19
N ASN A 66 -11.47 4.08 6.34
CA ASN A 66 -10.74 5.29 6.69
C ASN A 66 -9.27 5.06 7.10
N GLY A 67 -8.72 3.91 6.74
CA GLY A 67 -7.36 3.50 7.12
C GLY A 67 -7.29 2.66 8.39
N LEU A 68 -8.36 2.61 9.19
CA LEU A 68 -8.45 1.85 10.43
C LEU A 68 -9.77 1.07 10.53
N LEU A 69 -10.89 1.78 10.43
CA LEU A 69 -12.23 1.24 10.51
C LEU A 69 -12.81 1.06 9.11
N GLY A 70 -13.57 -0.01 8.89
CA GLY A 70 -14.21 -0.26 7.61
C GLY A 70 -15.48 -1.08 7.71
N THR A 71 -16.26 -1.03 6.64
CA THR A 71 -17.46 -1.84 6.45
C THR A 71 -17.52 -2.38 5.02
N ASN A 72 -18.13 -3.55 4.87
CA ASN A 72 -18.46 -4.14 3.58
C ASN A 72 -19.93 -4.50 3.56
N ILE A 73 -20.68 -4.02 2.56
CA ILE A 73 -22.15 -4.11 2.52
C ILE A 73 -22.56 -5.01 1.36
N TYR A 74 -23.32 -6.08 1.66
CA TYR A 74 -23.84 -7.04 0.69
C TYR A 74 -25.10 -7.75 1.22
N LYS A 75 -25.80 -8.50 0.38
CA LYS A 75 -26.92 -9.31 0.86
C LYS A 75 -26.43 -10.68 1.38
N GLU A 76 -26.86 -11.06 2.57
CA GLU A 76 -26.63 -12.40 3.09
C GLU A 76 -27.62 -13.42 2.47
N ASN A 77 -28.85 -12.97 2.27
CA ASN A 77 -29.89 -13.69 1.54
C ASN A 77 -30.92 -12.70 0.98
N ASP A 78 -32.01 -13.19 0.39
CA ASP A 78 -32.99 -12.33 -0.26
C ASP A 78 -33.80 -11.42 0.68
N SER A 79 -33.61 -11.51 2.00
CA SER A 79 -34.31 -10.67 3.00
C SER A 79 -33.40 -10.12 4.08
N LEU A 80 -32.08 -10.32 3.96
CA LEU A 80 -31.08 -9.81 4.90
C LEU A 80 -29.98 -9.04 4.19
N ILE A 81 -29.80 -7.78 4.58
CA ILE A 81 -28.65 -6.96 4.18
C ILE A 81 -27.62 -7.06 5.31
N ARG A 82 -26.39 -7.36 4.97
CA ARG A 82 -25.27 -7.51 5.91
C ARG A 82 -24.30 -6.34 5.78
N PHE A 83 -23.82 -5.88 6.93
CA PHE A 83 -22.83 -4.82 7.09
C PHE A 83 -21.70 -5.37 7.96
N ASP A 84 -20.63 -5.86 7.35
CA ASP A 84 -19.44 -6.28 8.08
C ASP A 84 -18.78 -5.11 8.77
N ILE A 85 -18.32 -5.29 9.99
CA ILE A 85 -17.57 -4.30 10.75
C ILE A 85 -16.16 -4.82 10.95
N GLY A 86 -15.14 -4.02 10.60
CA GLY A 86 -13.75 -4.39 10.79
C GLY A 86 -12.91 -3.21 11.25
N ARG A 87 -11.90 -3.51 12.08
CA ARG A 87 -10.88 -2.58 12.52
C ARG A 87 -9.51 -3.24 12.34
N SER A 88 -8.59 -2.59 11.60
CA SER A 88 -7.37 -3.23 11.10
C SER A 88 -6.36 -3.64 12.16
N ASP A 89 -6.30 -3.00 13.32
CA ASP A 89 -5.31 -3.23 14.37
C ASP A 89 -5.77 -4.21 15.49
N VAL A 90 -7.00 -4.70 15.45
CA VAL A 90 -7.49 -5.62 16.49
C VAL A 90 -6.89 -7.01 16.30
N VAL A 91 -5.99 -7.39 17.19
CA VAL A 91 -5.30 -8.68 17.21
C VAL A 91 -5.52 -9.43 18.53
N ASP A 92 -5.32 -10.73 18.49
CA ASP A 92 -5.43 -11.59 19.67
C ASP A 92 -4.25 -11.39 20.63
N HIS A 93 -4.47 -11.62 21.93
CA HIS A 93 -3.51 -11.40 23.00
C HIS A 93 -3.04 -12.69 23.71
N ARG A 94 -3.23 -13.86 23.12
CA ARG A 94 -2.97 -15.15 23.79
C ARG A 94 -1.51 -15.64 23.74
N GLU A 95 -0.56 -14.86 23.20
CA GLU A 95 0.81 -15.29 23.01
C GLU A 95 1.48 -15.83 24.30
N LYS A 96 1.33 -15.13 25.42
CA LYS A 96 1.91 -15.55 26.70
C LYS A 96 1.31 -16.85 27.24
N LEU A 97 0.09 -17.19 26.85
CA LEU A 97 -0.62 -18.38 27.27
C LEU A 97 -0.35 -19.60 26.39
N MET A 98 0.19 -19.36 25.19
CA MET A 98 0.45 -20.39 24.20
C MET A 98 1.91 -20.27 23.68
N PRO A 99 2.92 -20.39 24.54
CA PRO A 99 4.31 -20.29 24.12
C PRO A 99 4.64 -21.39 23.10
N GLY A 100 5.27 -20.99 21.99
CA GLY A 100 5.60 -21.90 20.89
C GLY A 100 4.51 -22.09 19.83
N ALA A 101 3.28 -21.61 20.06
CA ALA A 101 2.29 -21.49 19.00
C ALA A 101 2.65 -20.29 18.10
N GLY A 102 2.48 -20.44 16.78
CA GLY A 102 2.82 -19.38 15.82
C GLY A 102 1.95 -18.13 15.96
N LYS A 103 2.51 -16.97 15.61
CA LYS A 103 1.84 -15.65 15.66
C LYS A 103 0.50 -15.62 14.92
N LEU A 104 0.35 -16.41 13.86
CA LEU A 104 -0.90 -16.55 13.10
C LEU A 104 -2.06 -17.12 13.94
N TYR A 105 -1.77 -17.68 15.11
CA TYR A 105 -2.75 -18.17 16.09
C TYR A 105 -2.82 -17.29 17.33
N THR A 106 -1.70 -16.77 17.79
CA THR A 106 -1.59 -16.12 19.11
C THR A 106 -1.72 -14.61 19.08
N GLN A 107 -1.41 -13.98 17.94
CA GLN A 107 -1.53 -12.54 17.67
C GLN A 107 -2.17 -12.28 16.30
N SER A 108 -3.07 -13.16 15.90
CA SER A 108 -3.80 -13.03 14.64
C SER A 108 -4.77 -11.87 14.66
N ARG A 109 -5.01 -11.28 13.52
CA ARG A 109 -6.13 -10.37 13.30
C ARG A 109 -7.45 -11.05 13.67
N LEU A 110 -8.32 -10.36 14.43
CA LEU A 110 -9.61 -10.88 14.86
C LEU A 110 -10.78 -10.27 14.09
N PRO A 111 -11.84 -11.06 13.78
CA PRO A 111 -13.09 -10.53 13.26
C PRO A 111 -13.86 -9.79 14.36
N ILE A 112 -14.43 -8.64 14.04
CA ILE A 112 -15.22 -7.83 14.98
C ILE A 112 -16.66 -8.32 15.04
N GLY A 113 -17.32 -8.45 13.88
CA GLY A 113 -18.71 -8.85 13.76
C GLY A 113 -19.40 -8.17 12.60
N TYR A 114 -20.71 -8.26 12.57
CA TYR A 114 -21.53 -7.66 11.52
C TYR A 114 -22.93 -7.34 12.00
N PHE A 115 -23.54 -6.34 11.35
CA PHE A 115 -24.97 -6.10 11.48
C PHE A 115 -25.72 -6.79 10.36
N THR A 116 -26.91 -7.28 10.65
CA THR A 116 -27.94 -7.59 9.65
C THR A 116 -29.11 -6.62 9.77
N LEU A 117 -29.64 -6.24 8.62
CA LEU A 117 -30.92 -5.52 8.51
C LEU A 117 -31.92 -6.44 7.81
N LYS A 118 -32.98 -6.82 8.49
CA LYS A 118 -34.08 -7.60 7.91
C LYS A 118 -35.03 -6.69 7.15
N THR A 119 -35.31 -7.02 5.88
CA THR A 119 -36.33 -6.37 5.06
C THR A 119 -37.69 -7.04 5.20
N GLU A 120 -38.79 -6.30 5.06
CA GLU A 120 -40.15 -6.86 5.05
C GLU A 120 -40.44 -7.63 3.75
N GLY A 121 -39.92 -7.15 2.62
CA GLY A 121 -40.03 -7.80 1.31
C GLY A 121 -38.76 -8.53 0.92
N LYS A 122 -38.86 -9.38 -0.12
CA LYS A 122 -37.66 -9.97 -0.76
C LYS A 122 -36.96 -8.94 -1.62
N ILE A 123 -35.65 -8.83 -1.51
CA ILE A 123 -34.79 -7.97 -2.32
C ILE A 123 -34.86 -8.43 -3.78
N THR A 124 -35.25 -7.56 -4.67
CA THR A 124 -35.45 -7.84 -6.12
C THR A 124 -34.38 -7.21 -6.98
N SER A 125 -33.92 -6.00 -6.62
CA SER A 125 -32.85 -5.27 -7.33
C SER A 125 -32.26 -4.19 -6.44
N ALA A 126 -31.22 -3.55 -6.91
CA ALA A 126 -30.65 -2.36 -6.27
C ALA A 126 -30.13 -1.39 -7.34
N LYS A 127 -30.04 -0.11 -7.00
CA LYS A 127 -29.29 0.89 -7.76
C LYS A 127 -28.38 1.61 -6.78
N ILE A 128 -27.11 1.20 -6.75
CA ILE A 128 -26.17 1.68 -5.77
C ILE A 128 -24.93 2.21 -6.47
N GLU A 129 -24.38 3.28 -5.96
CA GLU A 129 -23.15 3.88 -6.40
C GLU A 129 -22.23 4.07 -5.19
N LEU A 130 -20.98 3.61 -5.30
CA LEU A 130 -19.91 4.05 -4.43
C LEU A 130 -19.22 5.24 -5.11
N ASP A 131 -19.58 6.43 -4.63
CA ASP A 131 -18.99 7.71 -5.01
C ASP A 131 -17.60 7.79 -4.35
N ILE A 132 -16.56 7.37 -5.06
CA ILE A 132 -15.21 7.32 -4.49
C ILE A 132 -14.65 8.72 -4.22
N TYR A 133 -15.09 9.77 -4.94
CA TYR A 133 -14.63 11.13 -4.69
C TYR A 133 -15.09 11.68 -3.34
N ASN A 134 -16.30 11.33 -2.94
CA ASN A 134 -16.83 11.63 -1.63
C ASN A 134 -16.66 10.50 -0.61
N ALA A 135 -16.21 9.32 -1.05
CA ALA A 135 -16.12 8.08 -0.26
C ALA A 135 -17.46 7.73 0.45
N GLU A 136 -18.54 7.86 -0.29
CA GLU A 136 -19.91 7.61 0.15
C GLU A 136 -20.58 6.55 -0.73
N ALA A 137 -21.19 5.56 -0.12
CA ALA A 137 -22.10 4.64 -0.81
C ALA A 137 -23.54 5.19 -0.69
N LYS A 138 -24.23 5.29 -1.80
CA LYS A 138 -25.61 5.79 -1.83
C LYS A 138 -26.45 5.09 -2.90
N GLY A 139 -27.73 4.99 -2.67
CA GLY A 139 -28.64 4.40 -3.63
C GLY A 139 -29.95 3.91 -3.04
N SER A 140 -30.55 2.97 -3.74
CA SER A 140 -31.81 2.36 -3.34
C SER A 140 -31.82 0.86 -3.55
N ILE A 141 -32.51 0.16 -2.69
CA ILE A 141 -32.74 -1.28 -2.73
C ILE A 141 -34.24 -1.50 -2.91
N SER A 142 -34.63 -2.16 -3.98
CA SER A 142 -36.02 -2.51 -4.25
C SER A 142 -36.34 -3.88 -3.67
N THR A 143 -37.51 -3.99 -3.08
CA THR A 143 -38.05 -5.23 -2.54
C THR A 143 -39.46 -5.51 -3.04
N THR A 144 -40.02 -6.67 -2.74
CA THR A 144 -41.44 -6.98 -3.05
C THR A 144 -42.44 -6.15 -2.24
N LYS A 145 -41.99 -5.38 -1.23
CA LYS A 145 -42.85 -4.56 -0.36
C LYS A 145 -42.62 -3.05 -0.50
N GLY A 146 -41.55 -2.65 -1.18
CA GLY A 146 -41.26 -1.24 -1.38
C GLY A 146 -39.81 -0.99 -1.70
N THR A 147 -39.27 0.15 -1.26
CA THR A 147 -37.92 0.59 -1.55
C THR A 147 -37.26 1.09 -0.27
N ILE A 148 -35.96 0.77 -0.10
CA ILE A 148 -35.11 1.31 0.95
C ILE A 148 -34.03 2.17 0.28
N SER A 149 -34.02 3.47 0.54
CA SER A 149 -32.92 4.37 0.19
C SER A 149 -31.85 4.29 1.28
N PHE A 150 -30.57 4.36 0.90
CA PHE A 150 -29.51 4.39 1.89
C PHE A 150 -28.35 5.29 1.51
N THR A 151 -27.66 5.78 2.55
CA THR A 151 -26.36 6.42 2.44
C THR A 151 -25.46 5.85 3.54
N ALA A 152 -24.26 5.44 3.19
CA ALA A 152 -23.27 4.91 4.15
C ALA A 152 -21.89 5.49 3.87
N PHE A 153 -21.12 5.77 4.91
CA PHE A 153 -19.72 6.16 4.84
C PHE A 153 -18.97 5.82 6.14
N VAL A 154 -17.63 5.77 6.05
CA VAL A 154 -16.75 5.74 7.21
C VAL A 154 -16.11 7.11 7.32
N ALA A 155 -16.31 7.80 8.43
CA ALA A 155 -15.85 9.18 8.59
C ALA A 155 -14.33 9.28 8.43
N ALA A 156 -13.87 10.21 7.59
CA ALA A 156 -12.45 10.31 7.24
C ALA A 156 -11.57 10.70 8.44
N ASN A 157 -12.08 11.54 9.33
CA ASN A 157 -11.33 12.12 10.45
C ASN A 157 -11.75 11.54 11.81
N GLN A 158 -12.65 10.58 11.84
CA GLN A 158 -13.16 9.95 13.07
C GLN A 158 -13.40 8.47 12.81
N ASN A 159 -13.28 7.65 13.85
CA ASN A 159 -13.50 6.21 13.74
C ASN A 159 -14.98 5.86 13.93
N VAL A 160 -15.83 6.32 13.01
CA VAL A 160 -17.27 6.08 13.03
C VAL A 160 -17.75 5.64 11.65
N ILE A 161 -18.50 4.55 11.60
CA ILE A 161 -19.32 4.13 10.47
C ILE A 161 -20.70 4.73 10.64
N SER A 162 -21.21 5.41 9.62
CA SER A 162 -22.56 5.99 9.60
C SER A 162 -23.35 5.37 8.46
N VAL A 163 -24.54 4.83 8.78
CA VAL A 163 -25.52 4.32 7.81
C VAL A 163 -26.85 4.99 8.07
N SER A 164 -27.42 5.65 7.05
CA SER A 164 -28.75 6.27 7.08
C SER A 164 -29.67 5.57 6.08
N LEU A 165 -30.88 5.24 6.49
CA LEU A 165 -31.85 4.47 5.72
C LEU A 165 -33.21 5.15 5.76
N ASP A 166 -33.92 5.18 4.62
CA ASP A 166 -35.31 5.59 4.53
C ASP A 166 -36.11 4.55 3.75
N ALA A 167 -37.15 4.02 4.39
CA ALA A 167 -38.05 3.03 3.83
C ALA A 167 -39.32 3.68 3.26
N MET A 168 -39.78 3.19 2.13
CA MET A 168 -40.98 3.66 1.46
C MET A 168 -41.95 2.50 1.26
N GLN A 169 -43.22 2.83 1.11
CA GLN A 169 -44.38 1.91 0.98
C GLN A 169 -44.50 1.01 2.23
N GLN A 170 -44.42 -0.30 2.08
CA GLN A 170 -44.59 -1.25 3.18
C GLN A 170 -43.25 -1.75 3.77
N GLU A 171 -42.14 -1.17 3.32
CA GLU A 171 -40.82 -1.53 3.89
C GLU A 171 -40.57 -0.86 5.24
N LYS A 172 -39.66 -1.47 6.02
CA LYS A 172 -39.22 -0.98 7.32
C LYS A 172 -37.71 -1.09 7.45
N VAL A 173 -37.10 -0.21 8.25
CA VAL A 173 -35.66 -0.15 8.55
C VAL A 173 -35.35 -0.28 10.04
N SER A 174 -36.20 -0.99 10.78
CA SER A 174 -36.08 -1.20 12.25
C SER A 174 -35.54 -2.59 12.64
N GLY A 175 -35.35 -3.49 11.69
CA GLY A 175 -34.98 -4.88 11.95
C GLY A 175 -33.46 -5.10 12.03
N TRP A 176 -32.73 -4.26 12.78
CA TRP A 176 -31.29 -4.41 13.00
C TRP A 176 -30.97 -5.48 14.04
N GLU A 177 -29.96 -6.31 13.74
CA GLU A 177 -29.39 -7.28 14.66
C GLU A 177 -27.87 -7.22 14.61
N TRP A 178 -27.22 -7.16 15.79
CA TRP A 178 -25.76 -7.25 15.92
C TRP A 178 -25.35 -8.70 16.11
N ASN A 179 -24.39 -9.15 15.31
CA ASN A 179 -23.81 -10.48 15.36
C ASN A 179 -22.31 -10.35 15.67
N PRO A 180 -21.88 -10.55 16.93
CA PRO A 180 -20.47 -10.47 17.29
C PRO A 180 -19.66 -11.54 16.58
N GLY A 181 -18.47 -11.19 16.12
CA GLY A 181 -17.52 -12.11 15.50
C GLY A 181 -17.00 -13.13 16.52
N LYS A 182 -16.67 -14.33 16.06
CA LYS A 182 -15.92 -15.26 16.90
C LYS A 182 -14.51 -14.74 17.10
N SER A 183 -14.14 -14.44 18.35
CA SER A 183 -12.83 -13.95 18.74
C SER A 183 -11.79 -15.08 18.74
N ILE A 184 -11.60 -15.69 17.57
CA ILE A 184 -10.71 -16.81 17.28
C ILE A 184 -9.95 -16.50 16.01
N SER A 185 -8.67 -16.92 15.92
CA SER A 185 -7.90 -16.74 14.69
C SER A 185 -8.67 -17.28 13.47
N PRO A 186 -8.86 -16.48 12.42
CA PRO A 186 -9.44 -16.96 11.17
C PRO A 186 -8.67 -18.15 10.58
N ARG A 187 -7.35 -18.24 10.78
CA ARG A 187 -6.52 -19.38 10.37
C ARG A 187 -6.93 -20.67 11.08
N TYR A 188 -7.24 -20.59 12.39
CA TYR A 188 -7.65 -21.76 13.14
C TYR A 188 -8.95 -22.38 12.61
N LEU A 189 -9.85 -21.55 12.11
CA LEU A 189 -11.14 -21.95 11.53
C LEU A 189 -11.03 -22.56 10.12
N GLN A 190 -9.89 -22.37 9.42
CA GLN A 190 -9.70 -22.93 8.08
C GLN A 190 -9.42 -24.43 8.13
N ALA A 191 -9.88 -25.16 7.13
CA ALA A 191 -9.57 -26.60 6.97
C ALA A 191 -8.09 -26.82 6.65
N TYR A 192 -7.49 -25.90 5.99
CA TYR A 192 -6.14 -25.94 5.45
C TYR A 192 -5.20 -25.31 6.44
N PRO A 193 -4.63 -25.23 7.29
CA PRO A 193 -3.27 -25.42 7.79
C PRO A 193 -3.15 -26.66 8.68
N THR A 194 -2.08 -27.38 8.42
CA THR A 194 -1.73 -28.58 9.18
C THR A 194 -0.99 -28.27 10.48
N ASP A 195 -0.63 -26.99 10.70
CA ASP A 195 0.17 -26.48 11.83
C ASP A 195 -0.70 -25.97 13.01
N LYS A 196 -1.97 -26.36 13.06
CA LYS A 196 -2.88 -25.92 14.12
C LYS A 196 -2.43 -26.42 15.50
N PRO A 197 -2.41 -25.54 16.52
CA PRO A 197 -2.17 -25.97 17.87
C PRO A 197 -3.28 -26.93 18.34
N ALA A 198 -2.89 -28.03 18.99
CA ALA A 198 -3.84 -29.05 19.45
C ALA A 198 -4.77 -28.51 20.56
N ASN A 199 -4.27 -27.59 21.38
CA ASN A 199 -5.05 -26.90 22.40
C ASN A 199 -5.15 -25.43 22.04
N TYR A 200 -6.37 -24.94 21.82
CA TYR A 200 -6.64 -23.54 21.45
C TYR A 200 -7.80 -23.03 22.32
N PRO A 201 -7.51 -22.47 23.51
CA PRO A 201 -8.54 -21.99 24.42
C PRO A 201 -9.33 -20.84 23.79
N GLU A 202 -10.63 -20.78 24.01
CA GLU A 202 -11.48 -19.71 23.55
C GLU A 202 -11.28 -18.46 24.40
N ASN A 203 -11.43 -17.27 23.75
CA ASN A 203 -11.53 -16.01 24.48
C ASN A 203 -12.82 -16.01 25.34
N PRO A 204 -12.88 -15.23 26.43
CA PRO A 204 -14.09 -15.12 27.23
C PRO A 204 -15.30 -14.68 26.38
N PRO A 205 -16.52 -15.05 26.77
CA PRO A 205 -17.72 -14.65 26.02
C PRO A 205 -17.90 -13.14 26.02
N VAL A 206 -18.53 -12.63 24.97
CA VAL A 206 -18.90 -11.21 24.86
C VAL A 206 -19.84 -10.79 25.97
N LYS A 207 -19.74 -9.53 26.38
CA LYS A 207 -20.65 -8.89 27.35
C LYS A 207 -21.39 -7.75 26.66
N MET A 208 -22.73 -7.83 26.67
CA MET A 208 -23.58 -6.79 26.12
C MET A 208 -24.11 -5.91 27.25
N THR A 209 -24.00 -4.59 27.09
CA THR A 209 -24.55 -3.60 28.01
C THR A 209 -25.22 -2.46 27.23
N ILE A 210 -26.18 -1.81 27.84
CA ILE A 210 -26.85 -0.63 27.28
C ILE A 210 -26.74 0.48 28.32
N ASP A 211 -26.23 1.62 27.91
CA ASP A 211 -26.15 2.81 28.73
C ASP A 211 -26.39 4.08 27.92
N ASN A 212 -27.24 4.97 28.42
CA ASN A 212 -27.56 6.27 27.83
C ASN A 212 -27.90 6.24 26.32
N GLY A 213 -28.56 5.18 25.87
CA GLY A 213 -28.97 5.00 24.47
C GLY A 213 -27.88 4.48 23.54
N TYR A 214 -26.74 4.10 24.09
CA TYR A 214 -25.68 3.37 23.38
C TYR A 214 -25.68 1.91 23.80
N THR A 215 -25.43 1.02 22.86
CA THR A 215 -25.20 -0.40 23.12
C THR A 215 -23.70 -0.70 22.96
N PHE A 216 -23.18 -1.45 23.91
CA PHE A 216 -21.78 -1.88 23.95
C PHE A 216 -21.70 -3.39 23.87
N CYS A 217 -20.90 -3.90 22.96
CA CYS A 217 -20.49 -5.28 22.87
C CYS A 217 -19.00 -5.37 23.21
N ASN A 218 -18.69 -5.68 24.46
CA ASN A 218 -17.33 -5.82 24.94
C ASN A 218 -16.85 -7.25 24.76
N GLN A 219 -15.74 -7.47 24.11
CA GLN A 219 -15.06 -8.73 23.89
C GLN A 219 -13.75 -8.76 24.69
N PRO A 220 -13.71 -9.36 25.87
CA PRO A 220 -12.46 -9.55 26.60
C PRO A 220 -11.54 -10.54 25.88
N LEU A 221 -10.22 -10.35 26.01
CA LEU A 221 -9.20 -11.27 25.52
C LEU A 221 -8.53 -12.03 26.66
N LEU A 222 -7.99 -13.22 26.37
CA LEU A 222 -7.45 -14.14 27.39
C LEU A 222 -6.29 -13.56 28.20
N ASN A 223 -5.45 -12.73 27.59
CA ASN A 223 -4.29 -12.16 28.25
C ASN A 223 -4.44 -10.65 28.43
N ASN A 224 -5.49 -10.26 29.16
CA ASN A 224 -5.92 -8.89 29.42
C ASN A 224 -6.33 -8.10 28.16
N GLY A 225 -7.00 -6.97 28.38
CA GLY A 225 -7.53 -6.11 27.36
C GLY A 225 -8.69 -6.72 26.59
N GLY A 226 -9.03 -6.05 25.51
CA GLY A 226 -10.15 -6.44 24.68
C GLY A 226 -10.47 -5.41 23.61
N TYR A 227 -11.62 -5.55 23.02
CA TYR A 227 -12.18 -4.54 22.13
C TYR A 227 -13.68 -4.38 22.40
N THR A 228 -14.17 -3.17 22.20
CA THR A 228 -15.58 -2.84 22.38
C THR A 228 -16.16 -2.30 21.09
N THR A 229 -17.20 -2.94 20.58
CA THR A 229 -18.06 -2.36 19.55
C THR A 229 -19.16 -1.57 20.22
N ALA A 230 -19.12 -0.24 20.11
CA ALA A 230 -20.19 0.65 20.55
C ALA A 230 -21.05 1.05 19.36
N TYR A 231 -22.36 1.07 19.54
CA TYR A 231 -23.28 1.51 18.49
C TYR A 231 -24.52 2.19 19.02
N GLN A 232 -25.15 2.97 18.16
CA GLN A 232 -26.41 3.62 18.41
C GLN A 232 -27.34 3.44 17.20
N ILE A 233 -28.57 3.03 17.44
CA ILE A 233 -29.62 2.93 16.45
C ILE A 233 -30.69 3.96 16.80
N ASN A 234 -30.86 4.93 15.94
CA ASN A 234 -31.85 6.01 16.09
C ASN A 234 -32.86 5.96 14.95
N GLY A 235 -34.10 6.41 15.22
CA GLY A 235 -35.14 6.52 14.21
C GLY A 235 -36.39 5.70 14.53
N ASN A 236 -37.12 5.37 13.48
CA ASN A 236 -38.40 4.64 13.56
C ASN A 236 -38.45 3.58 12.44
N ALA A 237 -39.63 3.00 12.20
CA ALA A 237 -39.76 1.96 11.17
C ALA A 237 -39.52 2.46 9.74
N SER A 238 -39.74 3.75 9.44
CA SER A 238 -39.61 4.31 8.10
C SER A 238 -38.28 5.06 7.86
N SER A 239 -37.59 5.49 8.92
CA SER A 239 -36.31 6.19 8.81
C SER A 239 -35.41 5.79 9.96
N GLY A 240 -34.22 5.30 9.65
CA GLY A 240 -33.28 4.77 10.63
C GLY A 240 -31.84 5.23 10.38
N LYS A 241 -31.08 5.37 11.48
CA LYS A 241 -29.66 5.69 11.46
C LYS A 241 -28.94 4.75 12.40
N LEU A 242 -27.89 4.09 11.86
CA LEU A 242 -26.94 3.30 12.62
C LEU A 242 -25.59 4.04 12.66
N LEU A 243 -25.07 4.24 13.85
CA LEU A 243 -23.70 4.70 14.09
C LEU A 243 -22.92 3.60 14.80
N VAL A 244 -21.70 3.30 14.35
CA VAL A 244 -20.85 2.26 14.92
C VAL A 244 -19.43 2.77 15.10
N SER A 245 -18.83 2.48 16.25
CA SER A 245 -17.40 2.64 16.50
C SER A 245 -16.85 1.40 17.18
N VAL A 246 -15.56 1.15 17.00
CA VAL A 246 -14.84 0.06 17.65
C VAL A 246 -13.66 0.65 18.40
N GLY A 247 -13.57 0.42 19.71
CA GLY A 247 -12.42 0.75 20.55
C GLY A 247 -11.56 -0.50 20.78
N TYR A 248 -10.25 -0.31 20.99
CA TYR A 248 -9.29 -1.39 21.22
C TYR A 248 -8.13 -0.90 22.08
N ASP A 249 -7.80 -1.59 23.15
CA ASP A 249 -6.77 -1.16 24.08
C ASP A 249 -5.32 -1.41 23.59
N GLY A 250 -5.11 -2.33 22.66
CA GLY A 250 -3.82 -2.58 22.02
C GLY A 250 -2.66 -2.85 22.98
N TYR A 251 -2.88 -3.43 24.15
CA TYR A 251 -1.94 -3.55 25.29
C TYR A 251 -1.58 -2.22 26.00
N ASN A 252 -2.27 -1.12 25.70
CA ASN A 252 -1.86 0.24 26.13
C ASN A 252 -2.63 0.79 27.33
N SER A 253 -3.42 0.00 28.01
CA SER A 253 -4.26 0.44 29.15
C SER A 253 -5.26 1.57 28.85
N LEU A 254 -5.60 1.79 27.58
CA LEU A 254 -6.72 2.63 27.21
C LEU A 254 -8.02 1.88 27.47
N ASP A 255 -9.04 2.59 27.94
CA ASP A 255 -10.38 2.02 28.05
C ASP A 255 -10.99 1.95 26.64
N GLU A 256 -11.05 0.73 26.07
CA GLU A 256 -11.59 0.48 24.73
C GLU A 256 -13.07 0.87 24.63
N THR A 257 -13.80 0.83 25.73
CA THR A 257 -15.21 1.24 25.79
C THR A 257 -15.31 2.77 25.74
N GLU A 258 -14.45 3.46 26.48
CA GLU A 258 -14.37 4.92 26.45
C GLU A 258 -13.93 5.44 25.08
N GLU A 259 -12.94 4.82 24.43
CA GLU A 259 -12.53 5.17 23.05
C GLU A 259 -13.72 5.10 22.09
N ALA A 260 -14.43 3.95 22.07
CA ALA A 260 -15.57 3.74 21.19
C ALA A 260 -16.71 4.75 21.45
N LEU A 261 -17.03 4.99 22.74
CA LEU A 261 -18.07 5.92 23.15
C LEU A 261 -17.72 7.37 22.79
N ASN A 262 -16.48 7.79 23.02
CA ASN A 262 -16.02 9.13 22.70
C ASN A 262 -16.07 9.41 21.21
N ASN A 263 -15.72 8.44 20.37
CA ASN A 263 -15.88 8.54 18.92
C ASN A 263 -17.36 8.81 18.55
N LEU A 264 -18.32 8.08 19.13
CA LEU A 264 -19.74 8.26 18.85
C LEU A 264 -20.29 9.59 19.38
N LYS A 265 -19.93 9.98 20.62
CA LYS A 265 -20.39 11.23 21.22
C LYS A 265 -19.87 12.48 20.49
N ASN A 266 -18.63 12.42 20.01
CA ASN A 266 -18.00 13.51 19.28
C ASN A 266 -18.37 13.55 17.81
N PHE A 267 -19.05 12.52 17.31
CA PHE A 267 -19.51 12.46 15.93
C PHE A 267 -20.89 13.07 15.80
N ASN A 268 -20.97 14.18 15.10
CA ASN A 268 -22.24 14.73 14.65
C ASN A 268 -22.32 14.59 13.13
N ALA A 269 -23.32 13.85 12.64
CA ALA A 269 -23.54 13.71 11.19
C ALA A 269 -24.25 14.96 10.62
N ASP A 270 -23.77 16.14 10.98
CA ASP A 270 -24.20 17.42 10.44
C ASP A 270 -23.47 17.75 9.13
N LYS A 271 -23.85 18.89 8.54
CA LYS A 271 -23.26 19.38 7.30
C LYS A 271 -21.75 19.62 7.42
N GLU A 272 -21.26 20.04 8.57
CA GLU A 272 -19.85 20.35 8.80
C GLU A 272 -18.99 19.07 8.84
N SER A 273 -19.43 18.05 9.54
CA SER A 273 -18.75 16.75 9.62
C SER A 273 -18.71 16.04 8.27
N ILE A 274 -19.82 16.10 7.52
CA ILE A 274 -19.89 15.55 6.15
C ILE A 274 -18.98 16.36 5.21
N ALA A 275 -18.95 17.67 5.32
CA ALA A 275 -18.06 18.52 4.53
C ALA A 275 -16.57 18.24 4.86
N ALA A 276 -16.23 18.07 6.15
CA ALA A 276 -14.88 17.73 6.58
C ALA A 276 -14.44 16.36 6.04
N HIS A 277 -15.33 15.36 6.06
CA HIS A 277 -15.11 14.05 5.46
C HIS A 277 -14.81 14.16 3.95
N ARG A 278 -15.67 14.81 3.18
CA ARG A 278 -15.49 15.01 1.74
C ARG A 278 -14.24 15.81 1.42
N ASN A 279 -13.97 16.89 2.16
CA ASN A 279 -12.80 17.73 1.96
C ASN A 279 -11.49 16.95 2.16
N TRP A 280 -11.44 15.97 3.05
CA TRP A 280 -10.29 15.11 3.21
C TRP A 280 -10.03 14.29 1.92
N TRP A 281 -11.06 13.62 1.40
CA TRP A 281 -10.98 12.82 0.19
C TRP A 281 -10.67 13.65 -1.06
N HIS A 282 -11.27 14.83 -1.18
CA HIS A 282 -10.99 15.75 -2.29
C HIS A 282 -9.51 16.17 -2.31
N ARG A 283 -8.95 16.57 -1.17
CA ARG A 283 -7.51 16.91 -1.07
C ARG A 283 -6.62 15.71 -1.37
N TYR A 284 -7.01 14.51 -0.96
CA TYR A 284 -6.30 13.30 -1.27
C TYR A 284 -6.18 13.09 -2.79
N TYR A 285 -7.29 13.10 -3.52
CA TYR A 285 -7.28 12.89 -4.96
C TYR A 285 -6.53 13.97 -5.75
N GLN A 286 -6.51 15.20 -5.25
CA GLN A 286 -5.87 16.33 -5.92
C GLN A 286 -4.34 16.32 -5.89
N GLN A 287 -3.70 15.34 -5.23
CA GLN A 287 -2.23 15.23 -5.17
C GLN A 287 -1.60 14.85 -6.52
N SER A 288 -2.29 14.08 -7.34
CA SER A 288 -1.87 13.71 -8.69
C SER A 288 -3.07 13.39 -9.57
N PHE A 289 -2.82 13.27 -10.87
CA PHE A 289 -3.88 13.01 -11.85
C PHE A 289 -3.39 12.06 -12.93
N VAL A 290 -4.25 11.11 -13.33
CA VAL A 290 -4.02 10.18 -14.44
C VAL A 290 -5.29 10.08 -15.28
N ALA A 291 -5.16 10.24 -16.60
CA ALA A 291 -6.22 10.01 -17.57
C ALA A 291 -5.75 9.07 -18.67
N LEU A 292 -6.49 7.99 -18.86
CA LEU A 292 -6.19 6.93 -19.82
C LEU A 292 -7.31 6.82 -20.87
N PRO A 293 -7.00 6.40 -22.11
CA PRO A 293 -8.03 6.16 -23.13
C PRO A 293 -8.85 4.87 -22.90
N ASP A 294 -8.34 3.95 -22.09
CA ASP A 294 -9.07 2.77 -21.63
C ASP A 294 -9.79 3.07 -20.33
N LYS A 295 -11.13 3.18 -20.40
CA LYS A 295 -11.94 3.53 -19.23
C LYS A 295 -11.91 2.44 -18.14
N ARG A 296 -11.83 1.17 -18.47
CA ARG A 296 -11.76 0.07 -17.50
C ARG A 296 -10.49 0.17 -16.66
N MET A 297 -9.36 0.45 -17.32
CA MET A 297 -8.07 0.61 -16.65
C MET A 297 -7.98 1.92 -15.88
N GLU A 298 -8.48 3.04 -16.43
CA GLU A 298 -8.57 4.34 -15.73
C GLU A 298 -9.41 4.19 -14.45
N ASN A 299 -10.59 3.62 -14.57
CA ASN A 299 -11.50 3.38 -13.46
C ASN A 299 -10.86 2.47 -12.38
N PHE A 300 -10.20 1.38 -12.82
CA PHE A 300 -9.47 0.50 -11.92
C PHE A 300 -8.38 1.27 -11.14
N TYR A 301 -7.55 2.07 -11.80
CA TYR A 301 -6.49 2.85 -11.17
C TYR A 301 -7.01 3.73 -10.03
N TRP A 302 -8.06 4.51 -10.29
CA TRP A 302 -8.66 5.40 -9.30
C TRP A 302 -9.31 4.67 -8.13
N ILE A 303 -9.91 3.51 -8.39
CA ILE A 303 -10.45 2.64 -7.32
C ILE A 303 -9.30 2.10 -6.45
N GLN A 304 -8.13 1.79 -7.03
CA GLN A 304 -6.99 1.35 -6.20
C GLN A 304 -6.47 2.49 -5.31
N LEU A 305 -6.44 3.72 -5.79
CA LEU A 305 -6.11 4.87 -4.93
C LEU A 305 -7.14 5.05 -3.81
N TYR A 306 -8.43 4.90 -4.09
CA TYR A 306 -9.47 4.88 -3.06
C TYR A 306 -9.21 3.79 -2.00
N LYS A 307 -8.92 2.56 -2.44
CA LYS A 307 -8.64 1.45 -1.51
C LYS A 307 -7.37 1.71 -0.70
N LEU A 308 -6.32 2.24 -1.30
CA LEU A 308 -5.07 2.55 -0.61
C LEU A 308 -5.30 3.48 0.59
N ALA A 309 -6.03 4.57 0.42
CA ALA A 309 -6.38 5.50 1.52
C ALA A 309 -7.43 4.93 2.50
N SER A 310 -8.16 3.89 2.08
CA SER A 310 -9.11 3.17 2.94
C SER A 310 -8.44 2.13 3.83
N ILE A 311 -7.25 1.62 3.47
CA ILE A 311 -6.57 0.55 4.22
C ILE A 311 -5.48 1.06 5.14
N THR A 312 -4.88 2.22 4.87
CA THR A 312 -3.82 2.81 5.68
C THR A 312 -3.75 4.33 5.52
N ARG A 313 -3.19 5.02 6.51
CA ARG A 313 -2.88 6.45 6.51
C ARG A 313 -1.70 6.72 7.43
N ALA A 314 -1.14 7.93 7.37
CA ALA A 314 0.05 8.32 8.15
C ALA A 314 -0.05 8.08 9.66
N ASP A 315 -1.24 8.24 10.22
CA ASP A 315 -1.56 8.10 11.66
C ASP A 315 -2.22 6.76 12.00
N LYS A 316 -2.35 5.85 11.02
CA LYS A 316 -3.01 4.56 11.18
C LYS A 316 -1.98 3.41 11.16
N PRO A 317 -2.39 2.19 11.54
CA PRO A 317 -1.51 1.03 11.49
C PRO A 317 -1.02 0.72 10.08
N ILE A 318 0.09 -0.04 10.01
CA ILE A 318 0.52 -0.66 8.77
C ILE A 318 -0.59 -1.55 8.21
N ALA A 319 -0.78 -1.55 6.90
CA ALA A 319 -1.75 -2.41 6.26
C ALA A 319 -1.35 -3.89 6.35
N ASP A 320 -2.29 -4.73 6.76
CA ASP A 320 -2.21 -6.19 6.60
C ASP A 320 -2.74 -6.62 5.22
N LEU A 321 -2.95 -7.92 5.02
CA LEU A 321 -3.44 -8.46 3.74
C LEU A 321 -4.90 -8.10 3.42
N MET A 322 -5.68 -7.62 4.36
CA MET A 322 -7.12 -7.37 4.20
C MET A 322 -7.50 -5.88 4.33
N GLY A 323 -6.67 -5.07 4.97
CA GLY A 323 -7.06 -3.74 5.39
C GLY A 323 -8.15 -3.78 6.48
N PRO A 324 -9.06 -2.80 6.56
CA PRO A 324 -10.09 -2.79 7.59
C PRO A 324 -11.24 -3.79 7.33
N TRP A 325 -11.28 -4.44 6.18
CA TRP A 325 -12.31 -5.40 5.83
C TRP A 325 -11.90 -6.82 6.23
N THR A 326 -12.76 -7.53 6.92
CA THR A 326 -12.47 -8.86 7.45
C THR A 326 -13.22 -9.95 6.70
N ALA A 327 -12.51 -11.01 6.32
CA ALA A 327 -13.11 -12.23 5.80
C ALA A 327 -12.30 -13.46 6.26
N ALA A 328 -12.81 -14.65 5.99
CA ALA A 328 -12.12 -15.89 6.27
C ALA A 328 -10.79 -15.95 5.52
N THR A 329 -9.69 -16.17 6.23
CA THR A 329 -8.34 -16.21 5.67
C THR A 329 -7.44 -17.16 6.44
N PRO A 330 -6.52 -17.88 5.77
CA PRO A 330 -5.44 -18.59 6.44
C PRO A 330 -4.28 -17.66 6.84
N TRP A 331 -4.30 -16.37 6.45
CA TRP A 331 -3.21 -15.40 6.61
C TRP A 331 -3.61 -14.14 7.39
N PRO A 332 -4.08 -14.24 8.64
CA PRO A 332 -4.56 -13.09 9.42
C PRO A 332 -3.40 -12.30 10.06
N ALA A 333 -2.46 -11.80 9.26
CA ALA A 333 -1.24 -11.11 9.71
C ALA A 333 -0.64 -10.22 8.60
N ILE A 334 0.44 -9.52 8.92
CA ILE A 334 1.27 -8.80 7.96
C ILE A 334 2.23 -9.79 7.29
N TRP A 335 2.38 -9.73 5.98
CA TRP A 335 3.18 -10.67 5.19
C TRP A 335 4.32 -9.98 4.47
N TRP A 336 5.59 -10.44 4.69
CA TRP A 336 6.81 -9.72 4.34
C TRP A 336 7.55 -10.21 3.10
N ASN A 337 7.16 -11.32 2.53
CA ASN A 337 7.90 -11.91 1.41
C ASN A 337 7.37 -11.52 0.03
N LEU A 338 6.64 -10.43 -0.09
CA LEU A 338 6.11 -9.81 -1.31
C LEU A 338 4.94 -8.87 -1.01
N ASN A 339 3.98 -9.27 -0.15
CA ASN A 339 2.68 -8.64 -0.04
C ASN A 339 2.75 -7.21 0.49
N THR A 340 3.46 -6.97 1.61
CA THR A 340 3.62 -5.63 2.18
C THR A 340 4.34 -4.69 1.20
N GLN A 341 5.36 -5.19 0.49
CA GLN A 341 6.09 -4.44 -0.53
C GLN A 341 5.15 -3.97 -1.65
N LEU A 342 4.34 -4.88 -2.18
CA LEU A 342 3.41 -4.56 -3.26
C LEU A 342 2.25 -3.67 -2.81
N THR A 343 1.77 -3.83 -1.57
CA THR A 343 0.72 -2.99 -0.99
C THR A 343 1.09 -1.52 -0.98
N TYR A 344 2.35 -1.20 -0.65
CA TYR A 344 2.82 0.18 -0.57
C TYR A 344 3.47 0.71 -1.86
N SER A 345 3.68 -0.12 -2.87
CA SER A 345 4.36 0.29 -4.10
C SER A 345 3.74 1.50 -4.83
N PRO A 346 2.41 1.70 -4.89
CA PRO A 346 1.85 2.81 -5.68
C PRO A 346 1.99 4.19 -5.03
N ILE A 347 2.32 4.29 -3.71
CA ILE A 347 2.37 5.58 -3.00
C ILE A 347 3.39 6.55 -3.57
N PHE A 348 4.50 6.04 -4.12
CA PHE A 348 5.62 6.86 -4.54
C PHE A 348 5.24 7.69 -5.77
N THR A 349 4.96 7.01 -6.87
CA THR A 349 4.62 7.66 -8.15
C THR A 349 3.27 8.38 -8.09
N ALA A 350 2.28 7.87 -7.35
CA ALA A 350 1.00 8.56 -7.13
C ALA A 350 1.12 9.84 -6.29
N ASN A 351 2.30 10.18 -5.77
CA ASN A 351 2.53 11.34 -4.90
C ASN A 351 1.75 11.29 -3.57
N HIS A 352 1.57 10.07 -3.01
CA HIS A 352 0.90 9.82 -1.73
C HIS A 352 1.87 9.27 -0.68
N LEU A 353 3.06 9.87 -0.57
CA LEU A 353 4.12 9.40 0.32
C LEU A 353 3.72 9.38 1.79
N GLU A 354 2.79 10.24 2.18
CA GLU A 354 2.25 10.30 3.54
C GLU A 354 1.59 8.99 3.99
N LEU A 355 1.02 8.21 3.07
CA LEU A 355 0.42 6.91 3.39
C LEU A 355 1.48 5.87 3.78
N GLY A 356 2.72 6.03 3.30
CA GLY A 356 3.86 5.20 3.67
C GLY A 356 4.36 5.41 5.10
N GLU A 357 4.00 6.52 5.75
CA GLU A 357 4.41 6.80 7.12
C GLU A 357 3.95 5.74 8.12
N SER A 358 2.78 5.12 7.90
CA SER A 358 2.31 3.98 8.70
C SER A 358 3.33 2.83 8.76
N LEU A 359 3.89 2.46 7.60
CA LEU A 359 4.91 1.44 7.46
C LEU A 359 6.27 1.90 8.01
N PHE A 360 6.75 3.07 7.58
CA PHE A 360 8.08 3.57 7.95
C PHE A 360 8.18 3.86 9.44
N LYS A 361 7.11 4.40 10.04
CA LYS A 361 7.01 4.59 11.49
C LYS A 361 7.05 3.26 12.23
N SER A 362 6.32 2.24 11.76
CA SER A 362 6.33 0.90 12.36
C SER A 362 7.72 0.28 12.34
N LEU A 363 8.45 0.34 11.22
CA LEU A 363 9.84 -0.13 11.14
C LEU A 363 10.77 0.56 12.14
N ASN A 364 10.56 1.86 12.40
CA ASN A 364 11.38 2.61 13.33
C ASN A 364 11.01 2.37 14.80
N VAL A 365 9.72 2.35 15.13
CA VAL A 365 9.23 2.11 16.50
C VAL A 365 9.59 0.70 16.95
N HIS A 366 9.42 -0.30 16.08
CA HIS A 366 9.71 -1.70 16.38
C HIS A 366 11.13 -2.14 15.95
N ARG A 367 12.07 -1.21 15.81
CA ARG A 367 13.47 -1.53 15.47
C ARG A 367 14.08 -2.60 16.39
N GLN A 368 13.75 -2.57 17.68
CA GLN A 368 14.26 -3.56 18.61
C GLN A 368 13.69 -4.97 18.33
N SER A 369 12.46 -5.09 17.90
CA SER A 369 11.89 -6.37 17.44
C SER A 369 12.67 -6.90 16.24
N LEU A 370 12.96 -6.04 15.26
CA LEU A 370 13.77 -6.42 14.08
C LEU A 370 15.18 -6.91 14.46
N ILE A 371 15.79 -6.29 15.47
CA ILE A 371 17.09 -6.71 16.02
C ILE A 371 16.94 -8.05 16.78
N ASN A 372 15.87 -8.22 17.53
CA ASN A 372 15.64 -9.44 18.30
C ASN A 372 15.24 -10.65 17.42
N ASN A 373 14.80 -10.40 16.19
CA ASN A 373 14.43 -11.43 15.20
C ASN A 373 15.65 -12.21 14.66
N VAL A 374 16.87 -11.74 14.85
CA VAL A 374 18.07 -12.48 14.46
C VAL A 374 18.64 -13.29 15.62
N PRO A 375 19.45 -14.34 15.36
CA PRO A 375 20.19 -15.07 16.37
C PRO A 375 20.96 -14.16 17.33
N VAL A 376 21.04 -14.53 18.61
CA VAL A 376 21.58 -13.69 19.69
C VAL A 376 22.99 -13.16 19.37
N GLN A 377 23.83 -14.01 18.76
CA GLN A 377 25.21 -13.67 18.40
C GLN A 377 25.35 -12.55 17.36
N TRP A 378 24.27 -12.20 16.61
CA TRP A 378 24.29 -11.18 15.57
C TRP A 378 23.51 -9.91 15.94
N ARG A 379 22.87 -9.86 17.12
CA ARG A 379 22.03 -8.72 17.55
C ARG A 379 22.76 -7.40 17.74
N ASN A 380 24.08 -7.43 17.90
CA ASN A 380 24.91 -6.23 18.02
C ASN A 380 24.86 -5.36 16.75
N ASP A 381 24.80 -5.95 15.56
CA ASP A 381 24.94 -5.24 14.28
C ASP A 381 23.97 -5.68 13.19
N ALA A 382 23.12 -6.67 13.41
CA ALA A 382 22.16 -7.17 12.43
C ALA A 382 20.69 -6.94 12.82
N ALA A 383 19.81 -7.06 11.82
CA ALA A 383 18.36 -7.05 11.96
C ALA A 383 17.71 -7.80 10.80
N ALA A 384 16.57 -8.45 11.04
CA ALA A 384 15.82 -9.19 10.04
C ALA A 384 14.32 -9.24 10.38
N ILE A 385 13.53 -9.76 9.45
CA ILE A 385 12.15 -10.15 9.69
C ILE A 385 11.84 -11.44 8.93
N GLY A 386 11.16 -12.36 9.57
CA GLY A 386 10.69 -13.59 8.94
C GLY A 386 9.52 -13.33 7.98
N ARG A 387 8.79 -14.39 7.60
CA ARG A 387 7.75 -14.33 6.56
C ARG A 387 6.55 -13.50 6.96
N SER A 388 6.11 -13.59 8.22
CA SER A 388 4.91 -12.90 8.71
C SER A 388 5.06 -12.45 10.15
N SER A 389 4.40 -11.34 10.50
CA SER A 389 4.38 -10.81 11.87
C SER A 389 3.01 -10.24 12.23
N SER A 390 2.81 -9.98 13.51
CA SER A 390 1.81 -9.03 13.98
C SER A 390 2.34 -7.59 13.86
N TYR A 391 1.65 -6.63 14.46
CA TYR A 391 2.01 -5.20 14.43
C TYR A 391 3.26 -4.87 15.26
N ASP A 392 3.70 -5.77 16.13
CA ASP A 392 4.95 -5.68 16.91
C ASP A 392 6.22 -6.00 16.11
N LEU A 393 6.08 -6.43 14.86
CA LEU A 393 7.13 -6.85 13.93
C LEU A 393 8.01 -7.98 14.49
N VAL A 394 7.51 -8.77 15.44
CA VAL A 394 8.20 -9.95 15.97
C VAL A 394 7.97 -11.13 15.03
N SER A 395 9.04 -11.55 14.37
CA SER A 395 9.07 -12.69 13.44
C SER A 395 10.50 -13.23 13.38
N PRO A 396 10.94 -13.98 14.42
CA PRO A 396 12.32 -14.40 14.55
C PRO A 396 12.71 -15.41 13.47
N ILE A 397 13.96 -15.30 13.02
CA ILE A 397 14.66 -16.29 12.20
C ILE A 397 15.60 -17.05 13.13
N THR A 398 15.38 -18.35 13.30
CA THR A 398 16.05 -19.17 14.29
C THR A 398 17.33 -19.82 13.73
N ASP A 399 18.29 -20.16 14.61
CA ASP A 399 19.47 -20.93 14.23
C ASP A 399 19.10 -22.28 13.58
N ALA A 400 17.99 -22.88 13.99
CA ALA A 400 17.51 -24.13 13.41
C ALA A 400 17.02 -23.97 11.97
N GLU A 401 16.33 -22.89 11.65
CA GLU A 401 15.89 -22.58 10.29
C GLU A 401 17.08 -22.26 9.39
N ILE A 402 18.05 -21.48 9.91
CA ILE A 402 19.30 -21.15 9.20
C ILE A 402 20.09 -22.43 8.90
N SER A 403 20.28 -23.29 9.88
CA SER A 403 21.01 -24.55 9.73
C SER A 403 20.34 -25.50 8.71
N LYS A 404 19.01 -25.49 8.63
CA LYS A 404 18.24 -26.28 7.66
C LYS A 404 18.09 -25.61 6.30
N GLY A 405 18.45 -24.34 6.17
CA GLY A 405 18.25 -23.56 4.95
C GLY A 405 16.77 -23.33 4.60
N THR A 406 15.88 -23.27 5.59
CA THR A 406 14.43 -23.14 5.38
C THR A 406 13.90 -21.73 5.62
N PHE A 407 14.78 -20.75 5.87
CA PHE A 407 14.44 -19.37 6.15
C PHE A 407 14.50 -18.48 4.90
N GLU A 408 13.79 -17.37 4.94
CA GLU A 408 13.80 -16.33 3.91
C GLU A 408 14.65 -15.15 4.41
N PRO A 409 15.89 -14.99 3.95
CA PRO A 409 16.84 -14.07 4.58
C PRO A 409 16.61 -12.60 4.24
N ALA A 410 16.00 -12.29 3.09
CA ALA A 410 16.04 -10.96 2.50
C ALA A 410 14.74 -10.15 2.61
N ASN A 411 13.73 -10.62 3.37
CA ASN A 411 12.43 -9.94 3.49
C ASN A 411 12.58 -8.49 3.99
N LEU A 412 13.38 -8.24 5.02
CA LEU A 412 13.65 -6.89 5.52
C LEU A 412 14.43 -6.06 4.49
N THR A 413 15.43 -6.64 3.84
CA THR A 413 16.23 -5.95 2.81
C THR A 413 15.34 -5.49 1.65
N TRP A 414 14.43 -6.36 1.20
CA TRP A 414 13.46 -6.02 0.16
C TRP A 414 12.49 -4.90 0.61
N MET A 415 12.03 -4.95 1.87
CA MET A 415 11.18 -3.87 2.40
C MET A 415 11.95 -2.54 2.49
N LEU A 416 13.24 -2.58 2.83
CA LEU A 416 14.09 -1.39 2.91
C LEU A 416 14.40 -0.76 1.55
N TYR A 417 14.23 -1.50 0.44
CA TYR A 417 14.20 -0.90 -0.89
C TYR A 417 13.10 0.17 -0.97
N TYR A 418 11.88 -0.13 -0.54
CA TYR A 418 10.78 0.82 -0.53
C TYR A 418 10.99 1.96 0.48
N TYR A 419 11.63 1.69 1.62
CA TYR A 419 11.98 2.78 2.53
C TYR A 419 13.08 3.68 1.95
N TYR A 420 14.00 3.13 1.18
CA TYR A 420 15.00 3.93 0.43
C TYR A 420 14.35 4.71 -0.71
N GLN A 421 13.32 4.18 -1.38
CA GLN A 421 12.52 4.92 -2.35
C GLN A 421 11.89 6.18 -1.73
N TYR A 422 11.45 6.14 -0.47
CA TYR A 422 11.01 7.36 0.22
C TYR A 422 12.08 8.45 0.18
N TYR A 423 13.34 8.12 0.44
CA TYR A 423 14.44 9.08 0.31
C TYR A 423 14.65 9.53 -1.14
N THR A 424 14.68 8.63 -2.11
CA THR A 424 14.93 9.01 -3.50
C THR A 424 13.86 9.95 -4.04
N TYR A 425 12.60 9.81 -3.57
CA TYR A 425 11.45 10.63 -3.96
C TYR A 425 11.28 11.91 -3.14
N THR A 426 11.90 12.02 -1.95
CA THR A 426 11.79 13.21 -1.07
C THR A 426 13.08 14.00 -0.95
N LYS A 427 14.22 13.34 -1.09
CA LYS A 427 15.54 13.85 -0.71
C LYS A 427 15.58 14.33 0.76
N ASP A 428 14.91 13.58 1.64
CA ASP A 428 14.98 13.80 3.09
C ASP A 428 16.25 13.15 3.65
N GLU A 429 17.33 13.91 3.69
CA GLU A 429 18.63 13.46 4.17
C GLU A 429 18.63 13.11 5.65
N GLN A 430 17.78 13.76 6.44
CA GLN A 430 17.68 13.47 7.87
C GLN A 430 17.13 12.07 8.09
N THR A 431 16.03 11.73 7.44
CA THR A 431 15.45 10.38 7.50
C THR A 431 16.41 9.34 6.93
N LEU A 432 17.10 9.64 5.82
CA LEU A 432 18.13 8.76 5.29
C LEU A 432 19.19 8.43 6.33
N ARG A 433 19.83 9.44 6.92
CA ARG A 433 20.97 9.28 7.83
C ARG A 433 20.58 8.64 9.17
N THR A 434 19.42 8.99 9.71
CA THR A 434 19.04 8.60 11.09
C THR A 434 18.18 7.34 11.16
N LYS A 435 17.49 6.99 10.08
CA LYS A 435 16.52 5.90 10.07
C LYS A 435 16.84 4.84 9.02
N ILE A 436 16.92 5.22 7.73
CA ILE A 436 17.05 4.27 6.63
C ILE A 436 18.42 3.62 6.62
N TYR A 437 19.48 4.41 6.55
CA TYR A 437 20.84 3.90 6.44
C TYR A 437 21.25 2.97 7.58
N PRO A 438 21.01 3.32 8.87
CA PRO A 438 21.36 2.42 9.96
C PRO A 438 20.59 1.09 9.94
N LEU A 439 19.34 1.09 9.50
CA LEU A 439 18.56 -0.13 9.43
C LEU A 439 18.94 -0.97 8.20
N LEU A 440 19.22 -0.34 7.06
CA LEU A 440 19.74 -1.02 5.86
C LEU A 440 21.09 -1.69 6.13
N LYS A 441 22.00 -1.00 6.84
CA LYS A 441 23.29 -1.56 7.27
C LYS A 441 23.08 -2.82 8.11
N ARG A 442 22.17 -2.79 9.09
CA ARG A 442 21.85 -3.96 9.93
C ARG A 442 21.23 -5.10 9.12
N SER A 443 20.36 -4.79 8.17
CA SER A 443 19.76 -5.81 7.31
C SER A 443 20.78 -6.44 6.37
N ALA A 444 21.70 -5.66 5.80
CA ALA A 444 22.82 -6.18 5.01
C ALA A 444 23.77 -7.05 5.85
N ASN A 445 24.07 -6.63 7.08
CA ASN A 445 24.93 -7.41 7.98
C ASN A 445 24.32 -8.77 8.31
N PHE A 446 22.99 -8.89 8.46
CA PHE A 446 22.34 -10.19 8.63
C PHE A 446 22.64 -11.15 7.47
N LEU A 447 22.67 -10.65 6.24
CA LEU A 447 23.05 -11.45 5.08
C LEU A 447 24.54 -11.72 5.04
N ILE A 448 25.38 -10.73 5.36
CA ILE A 448 26.85 -10.84 5.35
C ILE A 448 27.35 -11.87 6.37
N HIS A 449 26.75 -11.97 7.56
CA HIS A 449 27.12 -12.95 8.59
C HIS A 449 27.00 -14.40 8.13
N GLN A 450 26.23 -14.66 7.09
CA GLN A 450 25.98 -16.00 6.59
C GLN A 450 26.88 -16.38 5.40
N LEU A 451 27.53 -15.38 4.76
CA LEU A 451 28.37 -15.64 3.60
C LEU A 451 29.52 -16.61 3.92
N LYS A 452 29.79 -17.50 2.98
CA LYS A 452 30.94 -18.40 3.00
C LYS A 452 31.81 -18.09 1.79
N GLN A 453 33.13 -18.05 2.01
CA GLN A 453 34.09 -17.81 0.94
C GLN A 453 34.63 -19.15 0.44
N ASP A 454 34.71 -19.34 -0.86
CA ASP A 454 35.33 -20.50 -1.48
C ASP A 454 36.86 -20.32 -1.59
N GLU A 455 37.56 -21.34 -2.11
CA GLU A 455 39.00 -21.33 -2.30
C GLU A 455 39.52 -20.26 -3.28
N LYS A 456 38.60 -19.75 -4.15
CA LYS A 456 38.90 -18.67 -5.11
C LYS A 456 38.63 -17.29 -4.54
N GLY A 457 38.14 -17.22 -3.31
CA GLY A 457 37.79 -15.96 -2.66
C GLY A 457 36.40 -15.42 -3.01
N ILE A 458 35.54 -16.21 -3.65
CA ILE A 458 34.16 -15.85 -4.00
C ILE A 458 33.24 -16.07 -2.80
N TYR A 459 32.42 -15.09 -2.50
CA TYR A 459 31.40 -15.16 -1.44
C TYR A 459 30.14 -15.81 -1.95
N HIS A 460 29.73 -16.91 -1.35
CA HIS A 460 28.52 -17.67 -1.62
C HIS A 460 27.52 -17.52 -0.48
N PHE A 461 26.24 -17.47 -0.81
CA PHE A 461 25.18 -17.54 0.19
C PHE A 461 24.77 -19.00 0.40
N PRO A 462 24.75 -19.48 1.66
CA PRO A 462 24.36 -20.86 1.94
C PRO A 462 22.92 -21.14 1.56
N MET A 463 22.51 -22.40 1.68
CA MET A 463 21.14 -22.80 1.42
C MET A 463 20.14 -21.93 2.16
N SER A 464 19.18 -21.37 1.43
CA SER A 464 18.09 -20.52 1.93
C SER A 464 16.85 -20.69 1.07
N HIS A 465 15.67 -20.33 1.60
CA HIS A 465 14.44 -20.44 0.86
C HIS A 465 14.28 -19.28 -0.13
N SER A 466 14.16 -19.60 -1.42
CA SER A 466 13.68 -18.64 -2.41
C SER A 466 12.15 -18.62 -2.37
N PRO A 467 11.49 -17.51 -1.97
CA PRO A 467 10.03 -17.47 -1.80
C PRO A 467 9.27 -17.73 -3.09
N GLU A 468 8.33 -18.61 -3.13
CA GLU A 468 8.02 -19.73 -2.22
C GLU A 468 8.24 -21.05 -2.98
N TYR A 469 9.43 -21.23 -3.55
CA TYR A 469 9.72 -22.32 -4.49
C TYR A 469 10.56 -23.44 -3.89
N LYS A 470 11.84 -23.17 -3.59
CA LYS A 470 12.77 -24.17 -3.10
C LYS A 470 13.84 -23.57 -2.17
N ASN A 471 14.43 -24.44 -1.36
CA ASN A 471 15.67 -24.12 -0.64
C ASN A 471 16.85 -24.38 -1.58
N VAL A 472 17.70 -23.38 -1.77
CA VAL A 472 18.81 -23.42 -2.73
C VAL A 472 20.00 -22.64 -2.19
N GLU A 473 21.22 -23.00 -2.64
CA GLU A 473 22.42 -22.18 -2.48
C GLU A 473 22.41 -21.05 -3.51
N ASP A 474 23.05 -19.94 -3.17
CA ASP A 474 23.13 -18.75 -4.03
C ASP A 474 21.77 -18.37 -4.66
N ALA A 475 20.73 -18.36 -3.83
CA ALA A 475 19.40 -17.98 -4.30
C ALA A 475 19.44 -16.59 -4.94
N ASN A 476 18.97 -16.46 -6.18
CA ASN A 476 18.87 -15.17 -6.88
C ASN A 476 18.08 -14.12 -6.09
N TYR A 477 17.08 -14.56 -5.32
CA TYR A 477 16.37 -13.73 -4.35
C TYR A 477 17.31 -13.05 -3.34
N THR A 478 18.22 -13.82 -2.77
CA THR A 478 19.15 -13.35 -1.73
C THR A 478 20.30 -12.54 -2.32
N LEU A 479 20.90 -13.05 -3.40
CA LEU A 479 22.02 -12.37 -4.06
C LEU A 479 21.63 -11.00 -4.61
N SER A 480 20.46 -10.89 -5.25
CA SER A 480 19.98 -9.61 -5.77
C SER A 480 19.69 -8.59 -4.65
N SER A 481 19.10 -9.04 -3.55
CA SER A 481 18.81 -8.17 -2.40
C SER A 481 20.09 -7.69 -1.72
N LEU A 482 21.09 -8.59 -1.53
CA LEU A 482 22.38 -8.22 -0.97
C LEU A 482 23.14 -7.27 -1.90
N SER A 483 23.18 -7.57 -3.20
CA SER A 483 23.84 -6.71 -4.20
C SER A 483 23.27 -5.30 -4.21
N TRP A 484 21.94 -5.18 -4.21
CA TRP A 484 21.26 -3.89 -4.12
C TRP A 484 21.61 -3.15 -2.81
N ALA A 485 21.56 -3.85 -1.67
CA ALA A 485 21.83 -3.25 -0.38
C ALA A 485 23.28 -2.72 -0.28
N LEU A 486 24.27 -3.51 -0.73
CA LEU A 486 25.68 -3.12 -0.72
C LEU A 486 25.95 -1.93 -1.65
N GLN A 487 25.41 -1.95 -2.87
CA GLN A 487 25.52 -0.82 -3.80
C GLN A 487 24.92 0.46 -3.21
N THR A 488 23.74 0.34 -2.58
CA THR A 488 23.06 1.46 -1.93
C THR A 488 23.85 2.00 -0.74
N LEU A 489 24.37 1.13 0.12
CA LEU A 489 25.20 1.53 1.27
C LEU A 489 26.48 2.24 0.82
N ILE A 490 27.18 1.73 -0.20
CA ILE A 490 28.38 2.34 -0.77
C ILE A 490 28.04 3.71 -1.38
N LYS A 491 26.97 3.80 -2.19
CA LYS A 491 26.49 5.06 -2.80
C LYS A 491 26.19 6.09 -1.73
N VAL A 492 25.36 5.75 -0.75
CA VAL A 492 24.95 6.66 0.33
C VAL A 492 26.15 7.08 1.19
N ASN A 493 27.06 6.16 1.52
CA ASN A 493 28.25 6.48 2.27
C ASN A 493 29.10 7.53 1.55
N GLY A 494 29.29 7.40 0.23
CA GLY A 494 30.03 8.36 -0.58
C GLY A 494 29.31 9.71 -0.72
N GLU A 495 28.06 9.71 -1.15
CA GLU A 495 27.25 10.92 -1.37
C GLU A 495 27.05 11.74 -0.09
N GLN A 496 26.81 11.06 1.02
CA GLN A 496 26.58 11.67 2.33
C GLN A 496 27.83 11.86 3.18
N GLN A 497 29.01 11.46 2.68
CA GLN A 497 30.32 11.57 3.33
C GLN A 497 30.31 10.96 4.76
N LEU A 498 29.67 9.81 4.94
CA LEU A 498 29.45 9.20 6.25
C LEU A 498 30.75 8.61 6.84
N LYS A 499 31.74 8.28 6.01
CA LYS A 499 33.01 7.66 6.40
C LYS A 499 32.82 6.37 7.22
N ASP A 500 31.84 5.54 6.80
CA ASP A 500 31.53 4.30 7.51
C ASP A 500 32.71 3.33 7.42
N ALA A 501 33.10 2.77 8.58
CA ALA A 501 34.24 1.86 8.69
C ALA A 501 34.10 0.56 7.85
N ASP A 502 32.83 0.13 7.57
CA ASP A 502 32.55 -1.07 6.80
C ASP A 502 32.54 -0.85 5.27
N ALA A 503 32.73 0.38 4.78
CA ALA A 503 32.62 0.70 3.35
C ALA A 503 33.61 -0.14 2.48
N GLY A 504 34.83 -0.36 2.97
CA GLY A 504 35.82 -1.21 2.31
C GLY A 504 35.38 -2.68 2.27
N LYS A 505 34.81 -3.19 3.35
CA LYS A 505 34.27 -4.55 3.45
C LYS A 505 33.12 -4.75 2.45
N TRP A 506 32.17 -3.81 2.36
CA TRP A 506 31.06 -3.90 1.39
C TRP A 506 31.53 -3.92 -0.04
N SER A 507 32.53 -3.08 -0.38
CA SER A 507 33.12 -3.04 -1.72
C SER A 507 33.82 -4.33 -2.08
N LEU A 508 34.56 -4.93 -1.11
CA LEU A 508 35.21 -6.21 -1.29
C LEU A 508 34.23 -7.36 -1.50
N ILE A 509 33.19 -7.43 -0.64
CA ILE A 509 32.15 -8.45 -0.76
C ILE A 509 31.41 -8.30 -2.11
N LEU A 510 30.98 -7.11 -2.47
CA LEU A 510 30.24 -6.88 -3.72
C LEU A 510 31.06 -7.26 -4.96
N LYS A 511 32.38 -6.98 -4.94
CA LYS A 511 33.29 -7.34 -6.03
C LYS A 511 33.46 -8.86 -6.19
N ASN A 512 33.44 -9.59 -5.07
CA ASN A 512 33.69 -11.02 -5.04
C ASN A 512 32.41 -11.84 -4.70
N LEU A 513 31.22 -11.24 -4.75
CA LEU A 513 29.98 -11.96 -4.55
C LEU A 513 29.75 -12.91 -5.73
N ALA A 514 29.21 -14.09 -5.48
CA ALA A 514 28.82 -15.03 -6.52
C ALA A 514 27.91 -14.34 -7.55
N ALA A 515 28.17 -14.59 -8.83
CA ALA A 515 27.33 -14.08 -9.91
C ALA A 515 25.91 -14.65 -9.79
N PHE A 516 24.93 -13.93 -10.31
CA PHE A 516 23.56 -14.43 -10.37
C PHE A 516 23.51 -15.74 -11.16
N PRO A 517 23.05 -16.87 -10.57
CA PRO A 517 22.91 -18.13 -11.27
C PRO A 517 22.05 -18.02 -12.55
N VAL A 518 22.63 -18.39 -13.67
CA VAL A 518 22.05 -18.37 -15.01
C VAL A 518 22.20 -19.75 -15.66
N GLY A 519 21.23 -20.17 -16.45
CA GLY A 519 21.25 -21.38 -17.25
C GLY A 519 20.59 -21.20 -18.61
N ASP A 520 20.35 -22.28 -19.33
CA ASP A 520 19.76 -22.25 -20.68
C ASP A 520 18.36 -21.65 -20.73
N THR A 521 17.67 -21.54 -19.59
CA THR A 521 16.31 -20.98 -19.47
C THR A 521 16.28 -19.58 -18.90
N GLY A 522 17.43 -18.94 -18.74
CA GLY A 522 17.55 -17.61 -18.14
C GLY A 522 18.02 -17.67 -16.69
N PHE A 523 17.59 -16.71 -15.85
CA PHE A 523 17.91 -16.70 -14.42
C PHE A 523 17.30 -17.91 -13.70
N LEU A 524 18.14 -18.62 -12.96
CA LEU A 524 17.77 -19.77 -12.15
C LEU A 524 17.15 -19.31 -10.82
N ILE A 525 16.59 -20.24 -10.06
CA ILE A 525 16.15 -19.98 -8.68
C ILE A 525 17.37 -19.73 -7.77
N GLY A 526 18.40 -20.52 -7.95
CA GLY A 526 19.70 -20.45 -7.30
C GLY A 526 20.68 -21.40 -8.00
N LYS A 527 21.83 -21.67 -7.40
CA LYS A 527 22.90 -22.46 -7.97
C LYS A 527 22.37 -23.82 -8.44
N ASP A 528 22.53 -24.10 -9.74
CA ASP A 528 22.14 -25.36 -10.42
C ASP A 528 20.66 -25.76 -10.29
N VAL A 529 19.78 -24.82 -9.89
CA VAL A 529 18.34 -25.08 -9.70
C VAL A 529 17.51 -24.20 -10.64
N PRO A 530 17.03 -24.74 -11.78
CA PRO A 530 16.17 -24.01 -12.69
C PRO A 530 14.73 -23.92 -12.18
N LEU A 531 14.00 -22.91 -12.67
CA LEU A 531 12.54 -22.90 -12.59
C LEU A 531 11.99 -23.87 -13.65
N ASN A 532 11.48 -25.03 -13.22
CA ASN A 532 10.99 -26.10 -14.08
C ASN A 532 9.53 -26.50 -13.82
N SER A 533 8.81 -25.71 -13.06
CA SER A 533 7.38 -25.87 -12.79
C SER A 533 6.72 -24.51 -12.56
N SER A 534 5.40 -24.46 -12.68
CA SER A 534 4.65 -23.23 -12.46
C SER A 534 4.85 -22.68 -11.06
N HIS A 535 5.18 -21.39 -10.97
CA HIS A 535 5.39 -20.70 -9.71
C HIS A 535 4.87 -19.27 -9.79
N ARG A 536 4.10 -18.86 -8.78
CA ARG A 536 3.45 -17.56 -8.78
C ARG A 536 4.41 -16.41 -8.45
N HIS A 537 5.44 -16.63 -7.60
CA HIS A 537 6.41 -15.60 -7.24
C HIS A 537 7.48 -15.39 -8.33
N TYR A 538 7.95 -14.16 -8.44
CA TYR A 538 9.09 -13.78 -9.28
C TYR A 538 10.33 -13.43 -8.45
N SER A 539 10.46 -14.03 -7.26
CA SER A 539 11.58 -13.78 -6.33
C SER A 539 12.97 -13.98 -6.97
N HIS A 540 13.09 -14.93 -7.90
CA HIS A 540 14.33 -15.17 -8.64
C HIS A 540 14.64 -14.10 -9.72
N LEU A 541 13.76 -13.13 -9.92
CA LEU A 541 13.89 -12.03 -10.89
C LEU A 541 13.97 -10.65 -10.22
N LEU A 542 14.23 -10.57 -8.90
CA LEU A 542 14.27 -9.28 -8.19
C LEU A 542 15.40 -8.37 -8.71
N MET A 543 16.47 -8.91 -9.28
CA MET A 543 17.51 -8.12 -9.93
C MET A 543 16.98 -7.35 -11.15
N ILE A 544 15.90 -7.84 -11.80
CA ILE A 544 15.22 -7.16 -12.89
C ILE A 544 14.21 -6.17 -12.31
N TYR A 545 13.31 -6.67 -11.45
CA TYR A 545 12.24 -5.89 -10.83
C TYR A 545 12.05 -6.29 -9.37
N PRO A 546 12.12 -5.38 -8.40
CA PRO A 546 12.15 -3.91 -8.59
C PRO A 546 13.55 -3.29 -8.58
N TYR A 547 14.64 -4.06 -8.40
CA TYR A 547 15.97 -3.48 -8.14
C TYR A 547 16.65 -2.84 -9.35
N ASN A 548 16.26 -3.17 -10.57
CA ASN A 548 16.86 -2.67 -11.81
C ASN A 548 18.39 -2.86 -11.90
N LEU A 549 18.95 -3.85 -11.21
CA LEU A 549 20.38 -4.21 -11.29
C LEU A 549 20.72 -4.80 -12.66
N VAL A 550 19.79 -5.57 -13.21
CA VAL A 550 19.79 -6.09 -14.57
C VAL A 550 18.59 -5.48 -15.27
N ASN A 551 18.79 -4.70 -16.31
CA ASN A 551 17.74 -3.89 -16.90
C ASN A 551 17.81 -3.81 -18.44
N TRP A 552 16.73 -3.34 -19.04
CA TRP A 552 16.57 -3.31 -20.50
C TRP A 552 17.47 -2.29 -21.24
N GLU A 553 18.07 -1.34 -20.52
CA GLU A 553 19.04 -0.39 -21.10
C GLU A 553 20.45 -1.01 -21.27
N GLN A 554 20.68 -2.22 -20.73
CA GLN A 554 21.91 -2.99 -20.89
C GLN A 554 21.74 -3.97 -22.07
N PRO A 555 22.33 -3.67 -23.25
CA PRO A 555 22.08 -4.47 -24.47
C PRO A 555 22.40 -5.95 -24.28
N GLU A 556 23.46 -6.25 -23.53
CA GLU A 556 23.94 -7.62 -23.22
C GLU A 556 22.96 -8.43 -22.38
N ASN A 557 22.05 -7.77 -21.65
CA ASN A 557 21.10 -8.43 -20.77
C ASN A 557 19.70 -8.63 -21.37
N LYS A 558 19.42 -8.04 -22.55
CA LYS A 558 18.07 -8.08 -23.14
C LYS A 558 17.58 -9.49 -23.45
N GLU A 559 18.46 -10.33 -24.00
CA GLU A 559 18.13 -11.72 -24.31
C GLU A 559 17.90 -12.51 -23.02
N LEU A 560 18.75 -12.34 -22.01
CA LEU A 560 18.64 -13.01 -20.71
C LEU A 560 17.34 -12.64 -20.00
N ILE A 561 16.98 -11.36 -19.97
CA ILE A 561 15.70 -10.88 -19.41
C ILE A 561 14.52 -11.53 -20.15
N SER A 562 14.53 -11.49 -21.47
CA SER A 562 13.45 -12.06 -22.30
C SER A 562 13.29 -13.56 -22.08
N LEU A 563 14.39 -14.27 -22.02
CA LEU A 563 14.43 -15.73 -21.80
C LEU A 563 13.89 -16.09 -20.40
N SER A 564 14.35 -15.38 -19.38
CA SER A 564 13.92 -15.58 -17.98
C SER A 564 12.42 -15.35 -17.81
N LEU A 565 11.91 -14.27 -18.39
CA LEU A 565 10.49 -13.93 -18.33
C LEU A 565 9.63 -14.97 -19.09
N LYS A 566 10.07 -15.35 -20.27
CA LYS A 566 9.42 -16.42 -21.06
C LYS A 566 9.39 -17.73 -20.28
N ASN A 567 10.48 -18.13 -19.64
CA ASN A 567 10.55 -19.36 -18.86
C ASN A 567 9.59 -19.31 -17.66
N TRP A 568 9.55 -18.20 -16.91
CA TRP A 568 8.62 -18.08 -15.80
C TRP A 568 7.16 -18.14 -16.23
N LEU A 569 6.79 -17.44 -17.29
CA LEU A 569 5.40 -17.28 -17.73
C LEU A 569 4.89 -18.45 -18.60
N MET A 570 5.74 -19.36 -19.09
CA MET A 570 5.30 -20.54 -19.84
C MET A 570 4.57 -21.56 -18.96
N TYR A 571 4.90 -21.63 -17.69
CA TYR A 571 4.27 -22.51 -16.71
C TYR A 571 3.05 -21.82 -16.09
N LYS A 572 1.84 -22.08 -16.61
CA LYS A 572 0.65 -21.26 -16.30
C LYS A 572 -0.15 -21.67 -15.05
N ASN A 573 -0.04 -22.93 -14.61
CA ASN A 573 -1.02 -23.54 -13.68
C ASN A 573 -1.07 -22.87 -12.29
N ALA A 574 0.05 -22.38 -11.77
CA ALA A 574 0.14 -21.74 -10.46
C ALA A 574 0.26 -20.21 -10.54
N LEU A 575 0.24 -19.60 -11.75
CA LEU A 575 0.25 -18.16 -11.87
C LEU A 575 -1.01 -17.58 -11.23
N ALA A 576 -0.83 -16.66 -10.29
CA ALA A 576 -1.88 -16.00 -9.51
C ALA A 576 -1.79 -14.48 -9.67
N GLY A 577 -2.69 -13.74 -9.08
CA GLY A 577 -2.87 -12.31 -9.32
C GLY A 577 -1.59 -11.48 -9.42
N PHE A 578 -0.70 -11.53 -8.42
CA PHE A 578 0.55 -10.76 -8.45
C PHE A 578 1.59 -11.24 -9.47
N SER A 579 1.44 -12.45 -10.03
CA SER A 579 2.24 -12.86 -11.20
C SER A 579 1.94 -11.97 -12.40
N PHE A 580 0.67 -11.60 -12.58
CA PHE A 580 0.22 -10.78 -13.70
C PHE A 580 0.66 -9.32 -13.55
N SER A 581 0.53 -8.73 -12.36
CA SER A 581 1.04 -7.37 -12.11
C SER A 581 2.57 -7.34 -12.18
N GLY A 582 3.28 -8.34 -11.64
CA GLY A 582 4.74 -8.45 -11.75
C GLY A 582 5.21 -8.58 -13.20
N ALA A 583 4.54 -9.42 -14.01
CA ALA A 583 4.83 -9.53 -15.44
C ALA A 583 4.58 -8.20 -16.16
N ALA A 584 3.48 -7.51 -15.86
CA ALA A 584 3.17 -6.20 -16.45
C ALA A 584 4.25 -5.16 -16.12
N SER A 585 4.74 -5.11 -14.87
CA SER A 585 5.82 -4.21 -14.45
C SER A 585 7.15 -4.55 -15.14
N ILE A 586 7.50 -5.83 -15.26
CA ILE A 586 8.72 -6.25 -15.98
C ILE A 586 8.61 -5.88 -17.46
N TYR A 587 7.47 -6.13 -18.13
CA TYR A 587 7.27 -5.70 -19.51
C TYR A 587 7.29 -4.19 -19.67
N ALA A 588 6.76 -3.43 -18.71
CA ALA A 588 6.90 -1.97 -18.69
C ALA A 588 8.38 -1.54 -18.59
N GLY A 589 9.18 -2.21 -17.75
CA GLY A 589 10.64 -2.04 -17.67
C GLY A 589 11.36 -2.40 -18.97
N MET A 590 10.81 -3.32 -19.78
CA MET A 590 11.29 -3.67 -21.13
C MET A 590 10.77 -2.71 -22.22
N GLU A 591 10.09 -1.64 -21.85
CA GLU A 591 9.46 -0.68 -22.79
C GLU A 591 8.40 -1.32 -23.70
N ASN A 592 7.83 -2.45 -23.29
CA ASN A 592 6.83 -3.19 -24.03
C ASN A 592 5.42 -2.95 -23.46
N GLY A 593 4.82 -1.80 -23.83
CA GLY A 593 3.51 -1.40 -23.36
C GLY A 593 2.38 -2.32 -23.77
N ASP A 594 2.44 -2.93 -24.96
CA ASP A 594 1.39 -3.85 -25.44
C ASP A 594 1.33 -5.11 -24.57
N MET A 595 2.47 -5.68 -24.21
CA MET A 595 2.52 -6.83 -23.32
C MET A 595 2.13 -6.46 -21.88
N ALA A 596 2.56 -5.31 -21.36
CA ALA A 596 2.15 -4.84 -20.04
C ALA A 596 0.61 -4.68 -19.96
N TYR A 597 0.02 -4.08 -21.00
CA TYR A 597 -1.43 -3.91 -21.13
C TYR A 597 -2.16 -5.25 -21.22
N GLN A 598 -1.64 -6.20 -22.01
CA GLN A 598 -2.23 -7.55 -22.13
C GLN A 598 -2.27 -8.26 -20.77
N TRP A 599 -1.17 -8.27 -20.01
CA TRP A 599 -1.10 -8.93 -18.70
C TRP A 599 -2.02 -8.29 -17.66
N LEU A 600 -2.18 -6.97 -17.69
CA LEU A 600 -3.16 -6.29 -16.84
C LEU A 600 -4.60 -6.65 -17.21
N ASN A 601 -4.94 -6.72 -18.49
CA ASN A 601 -6.27 -7.15 -18.90
C ASN A 601 -6.56 -8.61 -18.52
N GLU A 602 -5.60 -9.53 -18.70
CA GLU A 602 -5.75 -10.90 -18.21
C GLU A 602 -5.94 -10.96 -16.68
N LEU A 603 -5.25 -10.13 -15.91
CA LEU A 603 -5.49 -9.98 -14.47
C LEU A 603 -6.93 -9.57 -14.19
N PHE A 604 -7.44 -8.55 -14.89
CA PHE A 604 -8.79 -8.05 -14.70
C PHE A 604 -9.86 -9.09 -15.05
N ASP A 605 -9.65 -9.81 -16.13
CA ASP A 605 -10.61 -10.80 -16.62
C ASP A 605 -10.68 -12.05 -15.75
N ARG A 606 -9.54 -12.52 -15.27
CA ARG A 606 -9.45 -13.81 -14.59
C ARG A 606 -9.60 -13.73 -13.08
N PHE A 607 -9.14 -12.64 -12.46
CA PHE A 607 -8.93 -12.60 -11.01
C PHE A 607 -9.64 -11.45 -10.30
N MET A 608 -9.86 -10.30 -10.96
CA MET A 608 -10.51 -9.18 -10.28
C MET A 608 -12.00 -9.44 -10.07
N GLN A 609 -12.43 -9.18 -8.85
CA GLN A 609 -13.81 -9.34 -8.43
C GLN A 609 -14.63 -8.06 -8.72
N PRO A 610 -15.97 -8.06 -8.62
CA PRO A 610 -16.79 -6.89 -8.90
C PRO A 610 -16.36 -5.61 -8.16
N ASN A 611 -15.98 -5.72 -6.88
CA ASN A 611 -15.47 -4.59 -6.08
C ASN A 611 -13.96 -4.36 -6.22
N THR A 612 -13.33 -4.93 -7.23
CA THR A 612 -11.89 -4.92 -7.51
C THR A 612 -11.00 -5.50 -6.40
N LEU A 613 -11.57 -6.24 -5.45
CA LEU A 613 -10.79 -7.09 -4.55
C LEU A 613 -10.26 -8.32 -5.30
N TYR A 614 -9.26 -8.96 -4.74
CA TYR A 614 -8.66 -10.18 -5.26
C TYR A 614 -8.79 -11.30 -4.23
N ARG A 615 -9.07 -12.51 -4.74
CA ARG A 615 -9.17 -13.71 -3.94
C ARG A 615 -8.09 -14.71 -4.34
N GLU A 616 -7.28 -15.11 -3.36
CA GLU A 616 -6.39 -16.27 -3.46
C GLU A 616 -6.96 -17.42 -2.61
N SER A 617 -6.26 -17.93 -1.60
CA SER A 617 -6.86 -18.81 -0.58
C SER A 617 -7.68 -18.06 0.48
N GLY A 618 -7.61 -16.74 0.44
CA GLY A 618 -8.32 -15.76 1.24
C GLY A 618 -8.25 -14.40 0.55
N PRO A 619 -8.77 -13.33 1.16
CA PRO A 619 -8.62 -11.98 0.65
C PRO A 619 -7.16 -11.52 0.76
N VAL A 620 -6.67 -10.89 -0.29
CA VAL A 620 -5.36 -10.23 -0.34
C VAL A 620 -5.45 -8.93 -1.13
N ILE A 621 -4.88 -7.86 -0.60
CA ILE A 621 -5.06 -6.50 -1.11
C ILE A 621 -3.90 -6.02 -2.02
N GLU A 622 -2.73 -6.65 -1.92
CA GLU A 622 -1.52 -6.20 -2.61
C GLU A 622 -1.59 -6.32 -4.14
N THR A 623 -2.23 -7.37 -4.65
CA THR A 623 -2.29 -7.63 -6.11
C THR A 623 -2.91 -6.48 -6.90
N PRO A 624 -4.14 -5.99 -6.56
CA PRO A 624 -4.70 -4.86 -7.28
C PRO A 624 -3.92 -3.55 -7.06
N LEU A 625 -3.28 -3.36 -5.91
CA LEU A 625 -2.42 -2.20 -5.66
C LEU A 625 -1.13 -2.26 -6.51
N ALA A 626 -0.50 -3.43 -6.61
CA ALA A 626 0.64 -3.64 -7.51
C ALA A 626 0.27 -3.39 -8.98
N ALA A 627 -0.94 -3.75 -9.41
CA ALA A 627 -1.41 -3.45 -10.76
C ALA A 627 -1.56 -1.93 -11.02
N ALA A 628 -1.93 -1.15 -10.00
CA ALA A 628 -1.89 0.31 -10.10
C ALA A 628 -0.45 0.82 -10.27
N THR A 629 0.53 0.22 -9.60
CA THR A 629 1.97 0.52 -9.84
C THR A 629 2.38 0.19 -11.26
N SER A 630 1.96 -0.98 -11.79
CA SER A 630 2.27 -1.34 -13.19
C SER A 630 1.72 -0.30 -14.18
N ILE A 631 0.51 0.24 -13.94
CA ILE A 631 -0.05 1.33 -14.76
C ILE A 631 0.82 2.60 -14.64
N GLN A 632 1.30 2.93 -13.44
CA GLN A 632 2.20 4.07 -13.25
C GLN A 632 3.52 3.88 -14.03
N GLU A 633 4.09 2.69 -14.01
CA GLU A 633 5.34 2.34 -14.71
C GLU A 633 5.18 2.36 -16.24
N MET A 634 3.98 2.16 -16.76
CA MET A 634 3.70 2.39 -18.18
C MET A 634 3.74 3.87 -18.53
N LEU A 635 3.36 4.76 -17.59
CA LEU A 635 3.28 6.21 -17.80
C LEU A 635 4.58 6.93 -17.51
N ILE A 636 5.27 6.55 -16.42
CA ILE A 636 6.50 7.19 -15.97
C ILE A 636 7.35 6.19 -15.19
N GLN A 637 8.65 6.20 -15.45
CA GLN A 637 9.64 5.47 -14.68
C GLN A 637 10.76 6.40 -14.26
N SER A 638 11.21 6.28 -13.00
CA SER A 638 12.32 7.05 -12.49
C SER A 638 13.26 6.13 -11.69
N TRP A 639 14.29 5.64 -12.32
CA TRP A 639 15.37 4.84 -11.75
C TRP A 639 16.67 5.09 -12.52
N GLY A 640 17.82 4.85 -11.89
CA GLY A 640 19.13 5.06 -12.52
C GLY A 640 19.38 6.53 -12.86
N ASP A 641 18.94 7.44 -12.01
CA ASP A 641 19.07 8.89 -12.15
C ASP A 641 18.42 9.47 -13.46
N LYS A 642 17.44 8.75 -14.03
CA LYS A 642 16.70 9.16 -15.24
C LYS A 642 15.19 9.10 -15.02
N ILE A 643 14.46 10.06 -15.55
CA ILE A 643 13.00 10.08 -15.63
C ILE A 643 12.58 9.79 -17.06
N ARG A 644 11.86 8.70 -17.28
CA ARG A 644 11.36 8.26 -18.58
C ARG A 644 9.88 8.58 -18.68
N ILE A 645 9.51 9.38 -19.68
CA ILE A 645 8.15 9.84 -19.93
C ILE A 645 7.51 8.95 -20.97
N PHE A 646 6.37 8.35 -20.62
CA PHE A 646 5.63 7.41 -21.46
C PHE A 646 6.50 6.27 -22.01
N PRO A 647 7.25 5.55 -21.12
CA PRO A 647 8.20 4.54 -21.57
C PRO A 647 7.53 3.31 -22.19
N ALA A 648 6.32 2.94 -21.74
CA ALA A 648 5.68 1.68 -22.10
C ALA A 648 4.17 1.84 -22.38
N ILE A 649 3.85 2.76 -23.30
CA ILE A 649 2.46 2.98 -23.70
C ILE A 649 2.04 1.94 -24.75
N PRO A 650 0.86 1.31 -24.61
CA PRO A 650 0.32 0.40 -25.62
C PRO A 650 0.15 1.10 -26.96
N SER A 651 0.37 0.38 -28.05
CA SER A 651 0.24 0.91 -29.41
C SER A 651 -1.17 1.43 -29.73
N SER A 652 -2.19 0.92 -29.03
CA SER A 652 -3.58 1.36 -29.13
C SER A 652 -3.85 2.71 -28.47
N TRP A 653 -3.01 3.15 -27.52
CA TRP A 653 -3.19 4.43 -26.81
C TRP A 653 -2.52 5.56 -27.59
N LYS A 654 -3.34 6.45 -28.14
CA LYS A 654 -2.84 7.60 -28.91
C LYS A 654 -2.75 8.87 -28.08
N ASP A 655 -3.67 9.04 -27.14
CA ASP A 655 -3.74 10.18 -26.24
C ASP A 655 -3.80 9.69 -24.79
N THR A 656 -2.97 10.27 -23.93
CA THR A 656 -2.98 10.02 -22.49
C THR A 656 -2.31 11.17 -21.76
N SER A 657 -2.65 11.40 -20.50
CA SER A 657 -2.02 12.44 -19.70
C SER A 657 -1.91 12.06 -18.24
N PHE A 658 -0.92 12.64 -17.59
CA PHE A 658 -0.82 12.63 -16.14
C PHE A 658 -0.33 13.98 -15.61
N LYS A 659 -0.70 14.31 -14.36
CA LYS A 659 -0.24 15.53 -13.69
C LYS A 659 0.29 15.20 -12.30
N GLN A 660 1.41 15.85 -11.94
CA GLN A 660 2.04 15.79 -10.63
C GLN A 660 2.36 14.36 -10.14
N LEU A 661 2.60 13.40 -11.02
CA LEU A 661 3.22 12.15 -10.62
C LEU A 661 4.61 12.45 -10.08
N ARG A 662 4.96 11.79 -8.97
CA ARG A 662 6.24 12.02 -8.34
C ARG A 662 7.32 11.12 -8.93
N ALA A 663 8.54 11.63 -9.02
CA ALA A 663 9.71 10.91 -9.53
C ALA A 663 10.91 11.09 -8.60
N GLU A 664 11.90 10.19 -8.73
CA GLU A 664 13.17 10.28 -8.02
C GLU A 664 13.84 11.63 -8.24
N GLY A 665 14.62 12.11 -7.26
CA GLY A 665 15.19 13.45 -7.26
C GLY A 665 14.24 14.51 -6.68
N ALA A 666 13.09 14.09 -6.12
CA ALA A 666 12.04 14.97 -5.61
C ALA A 666 11.46 15.89 -6.71
N PHE A 667 11.11 15.31 -7.84
CA PHE A 667 10.44 15.99 -8.95
C PHE A 667 8.94 15.66 -8.98
N LEU A 668 8.10 16.66 -9.29
CA LEU A 668 6.72 16.47 -9.69
C LEU A 668 6.63 16.62 -11.21
N VAL A 669 6.10 15.62 -11.86
CA VAL A 669 6.10 15.52 -13.32
C VAL A 669 4.67 15.47 -13.84
N SER A 670 4.41 16.26 -14.89
CA SER A 670 3.17 16.22 -15.66
C SER A 670 3.52 16.06 -17.12
N ALA A 671 2.77 15.27 -17.86
CA ALA A 671 3.00 15.10 -19.29
C ALA A 671 1.70 14.81 -20.04
N ASP A 672 1.67 15.28 -21.30
CA ASP A 672 0.59 15.03 -22.25
C ASP A 672 1.15 14.37 -23.50
N MET A 673 0.53 13.27 -23.89
CA MET A 673 0.76 12.58 -25.16
C MET A 673 -0.44 12.81 -26.08
N GLN A 674 -0.18 13.14 -27.33
CA GLN A 674 -1.18 13.31 -28.38
C GLN A 674 -0.69 12.63 -29.66
N ASN A 675 -1.55 11.83 -30.28
CA ASN A 675 -1.23 11.04 -31.47
C ASN A 675 0.04 10.18 -31.31
N GLY A 676 0.21 9.55 -30.13
CA GLY A 676 1.34 8.67 -29.82
C GLY A 676 2.68 9.38 -29.57
N GLN A 677 2.70 10.70 -29.49
CA GLN A 677 3.89 11.49 -29.22
C GLN A 677 3.74 12.37 -27.99
N THR A 678 4.77 12.44 -27.17
CA THR A 678 4.85 13.39 -26.07
C THR A 678 4.83 14.82 -26.62
N LYS A 679 3.90 15.65 -26.18
CA LYS A 679 3.71 17.02 -26.67
C LYS A 679 3.99 18.08 -25.61
N ASN A 680 3.78 17.77 -24.34
CA ASN A 680 4.02 18.68 -23.24
C ASN A 680 4.61 17.90 -22.06
N ILE A 681 5.63 18.45 -21.43
CA ILE A 681 6.20 17.93 -20.19
C ILE A 681 6.39 19.13 -19.26
N ARG A 682 5.86 19.05 -18.06
CA ARG A 682 6.07 20.04 -17.00
C ARG A 682 6.68 19.37 -15.78
N ILE A 683 7.76 19.95 -15.25
CA ILE A 683 8.50 19.36 -14.13
C ILE A 683 8.74 20.44 -13.09
N THR A 684 8.26 20.19 -11.88
CA THR A 684 8.56 21.04 -10.71
C THR A 684 9.64 20.38 -9.87
N SER A 685 10.74 21.06 -9.68
CA SER A 685 11.85 20.60 -8.83
C SER A 685 11.61 21.01 -7.39
N LEU A 686 11.39 20.04 -6.48
CA LEU A 686 11.13 20.33 -5.06
C LEU A 686 12.39 20.55 -4.24
N LYS A 687 13.54 20.04 -4.71
CA LYS A 687 14.82 20.07 -3.96
C LYS A 687 16.02 20.59 -4.78
N GLY A 688 15.82 20.95 -6.04
CA GLY A 688 16.93 21.30 -6.94
C GLY A 688 17.67 20.04 -7.42
N GLY A 689 18.84 20.24 -8.02
CA GLY A 689 19.70 19.15 -8.47
C GLY A 689 19.65 18.88 -9.95
N THR A 690 20.29 17.81 -10.39
CA THR A 690 20.35 17.37 -11.78
C THR A 690 19.04 16.74 -12.21
N LEU A 691 18.61 17.02 -13.43
CA LEU A 691 17.44 16.40 -14.04
C LEU A 691 17.84 15.78 -15.38
N THR A 692 17.61 14.48 -15.50
CA THR A 692 17.76 13.75 -16.77
C THR A 692 16.40 13.21 -17.21
N LEU A 693 15.97 13.60 -18.42
CA LEU A 693 14.69 13.17 -19.01
C LEU A 693 14.94 12.33 -20.25
N VAL A 694 14.11 11.31 -20.43
CA VAL A 694 14.04 10.53 -21.67
C VAL A 694 12.61 10.54 -22.19
N SER A 695 12.39 10.90 -23.45
CA SER A 695 11.07 11.03 -24.07
C SER A 695 11.12 10.86 -25.57
N ASN A 696 9.99 10.50 -26.19
CA ASN A 696 9.80 10.52 -27.64
C ASN A 696 9.35 11.87 -28.19
N MET A 697 9.53 12.96 -27.43
CA MET A 697 9.22 14.33 -27.88
C MET A 697 10.17 14.74 -29.03
N ALA A 698 9.62 15.17 -30.15
CA ALA A 698 10.44 15.49 -31.32
C ALA A 698 11.10 16.91 -31.23
N LYS A 699 10.36 17.94 -31.60
CA LYS A 699 10.82 19.34 -31.54
C LYS A 699 10.10 20.06 -30.41
N PHE A 700 10.83 20.75 -29.58
CA PHE A 700 10.26 21.44 -28.42
C PHE A 700 10.97 22.79 -28.16
N SER A 701 10.27 23.66 -27.44
CA SER A 701 10.85 24.78 -26.71
C SER A 701 10.89 24.44 -25.22
N ILE A 702 11.92 24.95 -24.52
CA ILE A 702 12.02 24.81 -23.07
C ILE A 702 11.96 26.18 -22.41
N ARG A 703 11.19 26.32 -21.35
CA ARG A 703 11.06 27.54 -20.54
C ARG A 703 11.00 27.21 -19.04
N SER A 704 11.38 28.19 -18.25
CA SER A 704 11.36 28.14 -16.79
C SER A 704 10.56 29.34 -16.26
N ASP A 705 9.90 29.13 -15.11
CA ASP A 705 9.22 30.19 -14.34
C ASP A 705 10.19 31.04 -13.49
N LYS A 706 11.46 30.60 -13.35
CA LYS A 706 12.47 31.27 -12.50
C LYS A 706 13.66 31.88 -13.25
N ARG A 707 13.88 31.51 -14.51
CA ARG A 707 15.02 32.00 -15.32
C ARG A 707 14.71 32.04 -16.81
N SER A 708 15.28 32.99 -17.49
CA SER A 708 15.08 33.18 -18.95
C SER A 708 15.95 32.26 -19.80
N LYS A 709 17.09 31.79 -19.26
CA LYS A 709 18.01 30.89 -19.97
C LYS A 709 18.21 29.61 -19.16
N ILE A 710 18.01 28.48 -19.83
CA ILE A 710 18.20 27.16 -19.27
C ILE A 710 19.41 26.53 -19.95
N ASP A 711 20.39 26.08 -19.15
CA ASP A 711 21.53 25.33 -19.64
C ASP A 711 21.17 23.84 -19.66
N TYR A 712 21.05 23.27 -20.85
CA TYR A 712 20.74 21.86 -21.06
C TYR A 712 21.53 21.27 -22.22
N GLN A 713 21.74 19.98 -22.18
CA GLN A 713 22.29 19.19 -23.25
C GLN A 713 21.23 18.21 -23.76
N GLN A 714 21.27 17.91 -25.06
CA GLN A 714 20.33 16.99 -25.68
C GLN A 714 21.08 15.94 -26.48
N TYR A 715 20.70 14.71 -26.33
CA TYR A 715 21.26 13.56 -27.03
C TYR A 715 20.15 12.75 -27.69
N LYS A 716 20.46 12.09 -28.79
CA LYS A 716 19.54 11.13 -29.42
C LYS A 716 19.82 9.73 -28.88
N GLU A 717 18.77 9.05 -28.39
CA GLU A 717 18.80 7.65 -27.95
C GLU A 717 17.78 6.84 -28.78
N GLY A 718 18.19 6.29 -29.94
CA GLY A 718 17.28 5.63 -30.85
C GLY A 718 16.21 6.60 -31.39
N GLU A 719 14.93 6.30 -31.13
CA GLU A 719 13.79 7.16 -31.47
C GLU A 719 13.46 8.18 -30.38
N LYS A 720 14.12 8.10 -29.22
CA LYS A 720 13.93 9.00 -28.09
C LYS A 720 15.01 10.07 -28.03
N ILE A 721 14.75 11.07 -27.24
CA ILE A 721 15.73 12.08 -26.85
C ILE A 721 16.01 11.99 -25.36
N LYS A 722 17.27 12.15 -24.98
CA LYS A 722 17.70 12.37 -23.61
C LYS A 722 18.05 13.84 -23.45
N ILE A 723 17.52 14.46 -22.41
CA ILE A 723 17.72 15.86 -22.05
C ILE A 723 18.34 15.92 -20.66
N GLU A 724 19.51 16.55 -20.55
CA GLU A 724 20.21 16.71 -19.28
C GLU A 724 20.25 18.19 -18.89
N ILE A 725 19.71 18.49 -17.70
CA ILE A 725 19.75 19.82 -17.08
C ILE A 725 20.55 19.67 -15.79
N ARG A 726 21.77 20.23 -15.80
CA ARG A 726 22.76 20.03 -14.73
C ARG A 726 22.32 20.57 -13.37
N LYS A 727 21.50 21.63 -13.37
CA LYS A 727 21.06 22.29 -12.13
C LYS A 727 19.66 22.83 -12.30
N THR A 728 18.71 22.28 -11.54
CA THR A 728 17.40 22.88 -11.30
C THR A 728 17.39 23.70 -10.02
N ILE A 729 16.48 24.65 -9.91
CA ILE A 729 16.33 25.51 -8.74
C ILE A 729 15.18 24.98 -7.88
N ILE A 730 15.28 25.06 -6.55
CA ILE A 730 14.19 24.63 -5.65
C ILE A 730 12.91 25.42 -5.96
N GLY A 731 11.81 24.71 -6.20
CA GLY A 731 10.51 25.23 -6.59
C GLY A 731 10.45 25.74 -8.04
N GLU A 732 11.46 25.45 -8.88
CA GLU A 732 11.45 25.79 -10.31
C GLU A 732 10.51 24.84 -11.06
N THR A 733 9.69 25.41 -11.93
CA THR A 733 8.91 24.66 -12.91
C THR A 733 9.49 24.85 -14.30
N LEU A 734 9.96 23.74 -14.87
CA LEU A 734 10.41 23.66 -16.25
C LEU A 734 9.26 23.16 -17.12
N GLN A 735 9.09 23.74 -18.30
CA GLN A 735 8.11 23.25 -19.27
C GLN A 735 8.77 23.08 -20.65
N LEU A 736 8.62 21.86 -21.18
CA LEU A 736 9.00 21.49 -22.53
C LEU A 736 7.71 21.33 -23.34
N VAL A 737 7.58 22.12 -24.43
CA VAL A 737 6.36 22.17 -25.24
C VAL A 737 6.71 21.96 -26.70
N SER A 738 6.05 20.98 -27.32
CA SER A 738 6.12 20.77 -28.77
C SER A 738 5.40 21.90 -29.51
N THR A 739 5.93 22.30 -30.66
CA THR A 739 5.30 23.30 -31.53
C THR A 739 3.89 22.91 -32.02
N SER A 740 3.56 21.64 -31.93
CA SER A 740 2.23 21.07 -32.31
C SER A 740 1.37 20.70 -31.12
N PHE A 741 1.65 21.22 -29.93
CA PHE A 741 0.83 20.95 -28.74
C PHE A 741 -0.46 21.77 -28.76
N GLU A 742 -1.57 21.09 -28.60
CA GLU A 742 -2.88 21.71 -28.39
C GLU A 742 -3.31 21.44 -26.95
N GLU A 743 -3.52 22.49 -26.16
CA GLU A 743 -3.99 22.37 -24.80
C GLU A 743 -5.47 21.93 -24.80
N LYS A 744 -5.71 20.72 -24.29
CA LYS A 744 -7.08 20.18 -24.14
C LYS A 744 -7.44 20.18 -22.66
N GLN A 745 -8.69 20.55 -22.33
CA GLN A 745 -9.19 20.37 -20.96
C GLN A 745 -9.27 18.88 -20.64
N ALA A 746 -8.70 18.46 -19.51
CA ALA A 746 -8.89 17.09 -19.04
C ALA A 746 -10.33 16.93 -18.46
N PRO A 747 -11.08 15.91 -18.85
CA PRO A 747 -10.71 14.74 -19.65
C PRO A 747 -11.35 14.79 -21.04
N ALA A 748 -10.59 15.24 -22.01
CA ALA A 748 -11.06 15.36 -23.40
C ALA A 748 -10.72 14.12 -24.28
N PHE A 749 -10.25 13.02 -23.66
CA PHE A 749 -9.94 11.83 -24.45
C PHE A 749 -11.21 11.02 -24.72
N PRO A 750 -11.53 10.69 -25.97
CA PRO A 750 -12.51 9.65 -26.25
C PRO A 750 -11.95 8.32 -25.74
N TYR A 751 -12.74 7.58 -24.97
CA TYR A 751 -12.36 6.23 -24.59
C TYR A 751 -12.33 5.33 -25.82
N SER A 752 -11.20 4.65 -26.05
CA SER A 752 -11.05 3.70 -27.15
C SER A 752 -11.74 2.37 -26.86
N GLU A 753 -11.83 1.97 -25.60
CA GLU A 753 -12.37 0.71 -25.16
C GLU A 753 -13.18 0.89 -23.85
N TYR A 754 -14.12 -0.04 -23.61
CA TYR A 754 -14.91 -0.09 -22.38
C TYR A 754 -15.61 1.24 -22.01
N GLN A 755 -16.09 1.99 -22.98
CA GLN A 755 -16.62 3.35 -22.78
C GLN A 755 -17.70 3.45 -21.68
N ASN A 756 -18.54 2.41 -21.52
CA ASN A 756 -19.61 2.32 -20.53
C ASN A 756 -19.28 1.39 -19.36
N TRP A 757 -18.01 1.08 -19.17
CA TRP A 757 -17.60 0.17 -18.10
C TRP A 757 -17.72 0.85 -16.73
N PHE A 758 -18.24 0.07 -15.76
CA PHE A 758 -18.19 0.38 -14.34
C PHE A 758 -17.88 -0.89 -13.57
N TRP A 759 -16.93 -0.83 -12.66
CA TRP A 759 -16.74 -1.87 -11.66
C TRP A 759 -17.93 -1.87 -10.69
N GLY A 760 -18.15 -2.97 -9.99
CA GLY A 760 -19.32 -3.17 -9.12
C GLY A 760 -20.49 -3.86 -9.80
N LEU A 761 -20.74 -3.64 -11.09
CA LEU A 761 -21.75 -4.36 -11.84
C LEU A 761 -21.48 -5.85 -11.84
N ASN A 762 -22.50 -6.68 -11.65
CA ASN A 762 -22.36 -8.12 -11.74
C ASN A 762 -21.96 -8.49 -13.18
N LYS A 763 -20.75 -8.98 -13.35
CA LYS A 763 -20.38 -9.64 -14.60
C LYS A 763 -21.27 -10.88 -14.75
N LYS A 764 -21.99 -10.98 -15.85
CA LYS A 764 -22.66 -12.23 -16.24
C LYS A 764 -21.65 -13.22 -16.79
#